data_a48fbb3bbefc137f9ba6883360669406
#
_entry.id   a48fbb3bbefc137f9ba6883360669406
#
_cell.length_a   1.000
_cell.length_b   1.000
_cell.length_c   1.000
_cell.angle_alpha   90.00
_cell.angle_beta   90.00
_cell.angle_gamma   90.00
#
_symmetry.space_group_name_H-M   'P 1'
#
loop_
_entity.id
_entity.type
_entity.pdbx_description
1 polymer ?
#
loop_
_entity_poly.entity_id
_entity_poly.type
_entity_poly.pdbx_seq_one_letter_code
_entity_poly.pdbx_strand_id
1 'polypeptide(L)'
;MIDFRKFILAILLFWVLCPDLVAQNTSAQSIDTGKPVKVEIVKTSKRVVIDGSLDDSIWLNTNFYGGFQQYYPYDTSLSISKTRFSLCHDDRFLYAAMICDNRNPDKPFVVNNLKRDFSVTSHDAVVLSLSPFLDGQNGFSFGVTPYNAQREGSIENGGVFGVSTAWDQVWYSETRITDSFWYAEMAIPLASIRFVPNAKNWGVNVSRIDLKNNEISNFHKVPRNFNFSTLVFADTLVWEQPLTKKFFNGVWVPYISNNLIQERAGDKISQLPRIGFDAKLALTQSLNLDATLNPDFAQVDVDQQQVNLTRFSLFFPERRQFFIENSDLFANFGFRQIRPFFSRRIGLAPDRTNIPIQYGLRVSGKYGNNLRLGLMNVSTEARGLGSVSNINYSVFALQKKVLEASNIGLIAVHDERLGGKERDFNTVLGTEFNLLTTDNRLAGKAFIQKSIYPGLNANRGFAHATWLMYKTLEWNIMWNHEYVSRMFNARNGFVPRVDNYDPSKGKVVKWDYWRLEPMIKRIFYPTNQYINNVSFDLYNSSYYDSAWVPTESYTNLKSELNFQNSTSISVLAYHQYFRLFLPFAPVNLPGGGFLTGIHNMYGVKTSVSSNNRKPLTLSGSFDMGSYFIGNKQEYLADVSWRVPGMGSRRIPRLYLSGNLRHININFGDSGTYQIDLIGLKADYSFSTTTYLIGYWQLNAQNKLMNVNIRFQWRYRPMSDIFIVFAQNWDRTSLMLKPQSETWGFAGRSLAVKMAYWF
;
A
#
# COMPACT_ATOMS: atom_id res chain seq x y z
N MET A 1 -39.54 2.88 1.52
CA MET A 1 -38.77 1.70 1.98
C MET A 1 -38.73 0.71 0.82
N ILE A 2 -37.58 0.61 0.15
CA ILE A 2 -37.43 -0.35 -0.98
C ILE A 2 -37.43 -1.74 -0.34
N ASP A 3 -38.38 -2.58 -0.73
CA ASP A 3 -38.46 -3.96 -0.25
C ASP A 3 -37.22 -4.72 -0.78
N PHE A 4 -36.28 -4.98 0.12
CA PHE A 4 -35.00 -5.64 -0.16
C PHE A 4 -35.16 -6.98 -0.88
N ARG A 5 -36.29 -7.70 -0.60
CA ARG A 5 -36.64 -8.94 -1.30
C ARG A 5 -36.96 -8.69 -2.78
N LYS A 6 -37.68 -7.61 -3.09
CA LYS A 6 -38.02 -7.22 -4.46
C LYS A 6 -36.79 -6.74 -5.23
N PHE A 7 -35.82 -6.11 -4.54
CA PHE A 7 -34.57 -5.66 -5.15
C PHE A 7 -33.64 -6.84 -5.47
N ILE A 8 -33.50 -7.81 -4.55
CA ILE A 8 -32.78 -9.07 -4.85
C ILE A 8 -33.46 -9.82 -6.00
N LEU A 9 -34.79 -9.86 -6.00
CA LEU A 9 -35.57 -10.50 -7.08
C LEU A 9 -35.37 -9.77 -8.43
N ALA A 10 -35.25 -8.44 -8.44
CA ALA A 10 -34.97 -7.66 -9.65
C ALA A 10 -33.54 -7.90 -10.17
N ILE A 11 -32.55 -8.05 -9.29
CA ILE A 11 -31.18 -8.45 -9.66
C ILE A 11 -31.18 -9.88 -10.19
N LEU A 12 -31.91 -10.80 -9.56
CA LEU A 12 -32.04 -12.19 -10.03
C LEU A 12 -32.83 -12.26 -11.34
N LEU A 13 -33.88 -11.44 -11.54
CA LEU A 13 -34.66 -11.33 -12.78
C LEU A 13 -33.84 -10.73 -13.92
N PHE A 14 -32.98 -9.77 -13.67
CA PHE A 14 -32.02 -9.27 -14.67
C PHE A 14 -31.10 -10.41 -15.18
N TRP A 15 -30.79 -11.39 -14.34
CA TRP A 15 -30.03 -12.59 -14.67
C TRP A 15 -30.81 -13.58 -15.56
N VAL A 16 -32.07 -13.73 -15.31
CA VAL A 16 -32.95 -14.61 -16.08
C VAL A 16 -33.30 -14.02 -17.47
N LEU A 17 -33.28 -12.68 -17.55
CA LEU A 17 -33.62 -11.94 -18.77
C LEU A 17 -32.45 -11.67 -19.74
N CYS A 18 -31.21 -11.95 -19.31
CA CYS A 18 -30.03 -11.83 -20.16
C CYS A 18 -29.22 -13.14 -20.24
N PRO A 19 -29.83 -14.25 -20.75
CA PRO A 19 -29.12 -15.53 -20.84
C PRO A 19 -27.92 -15.50 -21.80
N ASP A 20 -27.93 -14.64 -22.81
CA ASP A 20 -26.83 -14.51 -23.77
C ASP A 20 -25.54 -13.89 -23.19
N LEU A 21 -25.61 -13.23 -22.05
CA LEU A 21 -24.43 -12.75 -21.29
C LEU A 21 -23.73 -13.87 -20.50
N VAL A 22 -24.43 -15.00 -20.30
CA VAL A 22 -23.98 -16.11 -19.42
C VAL A 22 -23.53 -17.34 -20.22
N ALA A 23 -23.99 -17.46 -21.47
CA ALA A 23 -23.82 -18.68 -22.27
C ALA A 23 -22.55 -18.67 -23.12
N GLN A 24 -21.40 -18.80 -22.54
CA GLN A 24 -20.28 -19.53 -23.15
C GLN A 24 -19.46 -20.20 -22.05
N ASN A 25 -19.75 -21.48 -21.83
CA ASN A 25 -18.85 -22.37 -21.07
C ASN A 25 -17.52 -22.48 -21.81
N THR A 26 -16.54 -21.70 -21.41
CA THR A 26 -15.16 -22.05 -21.68
C THR A 26 -14.81 -23.16 -20.70
N SER A 27 -14.68 -24.39 -21.21
CA SER A 27 -14.06 -25.52 -20.52
C SER A 27 -12.83 -25.01 -19.79
N ALA A 28 -12.62 -25.47 -18.57
CA ALA A 28 -11.42 -25.18 -17.77
C ALA A 28 -10.17 -25.56 -18.58
N GLN A 29 -9.68 -24.64 -19.41
CA GLN A 29 -8.41 -24.81 -20.11
C GLN A 29 -7.32 -24.81 -19.04
N SER A 30 -6.52 -25.85 -19.01
CA SER A 30 -5.25 -25.82 -18.31
C SER A 30 -4.54 -24.52 -18.69
N ILE A 31 -4.07 -23.78 -17.69
CA ILE A 31 -3.36 -22.52 -17.92
C ILE A 31 -2.05 -22.91 -18.66
N ASP A 32 -2.07 -22.80 -19.98
CA ASP A 32 -0.85 -22.92 -20.77
C ASP A 32 -0.06 -21.61 -20.62
N THR A 33 0.87 -21.62 -19.69
CA THR A 33 1.79 -20.48 -19.45
C THR A 33 2.96 -20.48 -20.41
N GLY A 34 3.05 -21.45 -21.31
CA GLY A 34 4.23 -21.68 -22.16
C GLY A 34 5.38 -22.32 -21.39
N LYS A 35 6.37 -22.82 -22.13
CA LYS A 35 7.61 -23.29 -21.51
C LYS A 35 8.49 -22.08 -21.15
N PRO A 36 9.12 -22.06 -19.95
CA PRO A 36 10.05 -21.00 -19.60
C PRO A 36 11.16 -20.84 -20.65
N VAL A 37 11.37 -19.60 -21.06
CA VAL A 37 12.44 -19.24 -22.00
C VAL A 37 13.72 -19.00 -21.20
N LYS A 38 14.87 -19.40 -21.79
CA LYS A 38 16.17 -19.06 -21.24
C LYS A 38 16.61 -17.71 -21.80
N VAL A 39 16.81 -16.74 -20.92
CA VAL A 39 17.35 -15.42 -21.23
C VAL A 39 18.81 -15.44 -20.80
N GLU A 40 19.73 -15.39 -21.77
CA GLU A 40 21.17 -15.37 -21.51
C GLU A 40 21.60 -13.92 -21.24
N ILE A 41 22.46 -13.75 -20.23
CA ILE A 41 23.07 -12.48 -19.91
C ILE A 41 24.59 -12.55 -20.21
N VAL A 42 25.04 -11.63 -21.05
CA VAL A 42 26.42 -11.58 -21.52
C VAL A 42 27.25 -10.63 -20.66
N LYS A 43 28.49 -11.03 -20.34
CA LYS A 43 29.41 -10.14 -19.62
C LYS A 43 30.05 -9.14 -20.60
N THR A 44 30.01 -7.84 -20.23
CA THR A 44 30.72 -6.78 -20.94
C THR A 44 32.02 -6.41 -20.22
N SER A 45 33.06 -6.15 -20.98
CA SER A 45 34.33 -5.61 -20.48
C SER A 45 34.35 -4.07 -20.46
N LYS A 46 33.45 -3.44 -21.20
CA LYS A 46 33.30 -1.97 -21.27
C LYS A 46 32.07 -1.51 -20.48
N ARG A 47 32.21 -0.39 -19.82
CA ARG A 47 31.07 0.26 -19.15
C ARG A 47 30.08 0.77 -20.20
N VAL A 48 28.80 0.46 -20.02
CA VAL A 48 27.72 0.97 -20.85
C VAL A 48 27.43 2.42 -20.44
N VAL A 49 27.26 3.31 -21.43
CA VAL A 49 26.90 4.70 -21.24
C VAL A 49 25.37 4.80 -21.22
N ILE A 50 24.81 5.23 -20.12
CA ILE A 50 23.35 5.33 -19.95
C ILE A 50 22.90 6.69 -20.46
N ASP A 51 22.56 6.78 -21.77
CA ASP A 51 22.12 8.00 -22.44
C ASP A 51 20.81 7.82 -23.26
N GLY A 52 20.24 6.61 -23.25
CA GLY A 52 19.04 6.24 -23.98
C GLY A 52 19.27 5.95 -25.46
N SER A 53 20.55 5.83 -25.91
CA SER A 53 20.93 5.62 -27.31
C SER A 53 21.48 4.24 -27.50
N LEU A 54 20.96 3.19 -27.60
CA LEU A 54 21.47 1.81 -27.72
C LEU A 54 22.59 1.63 -28.78
N ASP A 55 23.59 2.52 -28.81
CA ASP A 55 24.69 2.55 -29.75
C ASP A 55 25.99 1.97 -29.17
N ASP A 56 26.02 1.63 -27.89
CA ASP A 56 27.13 0.87 -27.30
C ASP A 56 27.30 -0.47 -27.98
N SER A 57 28.58 -0.82 -28.26
CA SER A 57 28.94 -2.03 -28.98
C SER A 57 28.40 -3.32 -28.38
N ILE A 58 28.14 -3.34 -27.08
CA ILE A 58 27.56 -4.50 -26.42
C ILE A 58 26.15 -4.80 -26.91
N TRP A 59 25.32 -3.76 -27.16
CA TRP A 59 23.96 -3.95 -27.64
C TRP A 59 23.84 -4.50 -29.04
N LEU A 60 24.91 -4.34 -29.85
CA LEU A 60 25.00 -4.93 -31.17
C LEU A 60 25.36 -6.44 -31.13
N ASN A 61 25.94 -6.90 -30.02
CA ASN A 61 26.42 -8.27 -29.83
C ASN A 61 25.59 -9.11 -28.85
N THR A 62 24.51 -8.54 -28.31
CA THR A 62 23.59 -9.25 -27.40
C THR A 62 22.28 -9.62 -28.11
N ASN A 63 21.66 -10.70 -27.64
CA ASN A 63 20.35 -11.11 -28.15
C ASN A 63 19.26 -10.19 -27.60
N PHE A 64 18.35 -9.69 -28.46
CA PHE A 64 17.15 -9.00 -28.08
C PHE A 64 15.97 -9.99 -28.05
N TYR A 65 15.37 -10.14 -26.90
CA TYR A 65 14.23 -11.01 -26.65
C TYR A 65 12.94 -10.23 -26.88
N GLY A 66 11.95 -10.86 -27.52
CA GLY A 66 10.65 -10.29 -27.85
C GLY A 66 9.54 -11.33 -27.75
N GLY A 67 8.40 -11.11 -28.44
CA GLY A 67 7.28 -12.08 -28.42
C GLY A 67 6.40 -11.94 -27.18
N PHE A 68 6.27 -10.72 -26.66
CA PHE A 68 5.43 -10.43 -25.49
C PHE A 68 3.99 -10.92 -25.67
N GLN A 69 3.46 -11.52 -24.63
CA GLN A 69 2.10 -11.97 -24.52
C GLN A 69 1.22 -10.87 -23.91
N GLN A 70 0.05 -10.66 -24.47
CA GLN A 70 -0.90 -9.71 -23.96
C GLN A 70 -1.44 -10.22 -22.60
N TYR A 71 -1.50 -9.30 -21.61
CA TYR A 71 -2.09 -9.53 -20.31
C TYR A 71 -3.42 -8.79 -20.17
N TYR A 72 -3.51 -7.60 -20.78
CA TYR A 72 -4.70 -6.78 -20.84
C TYR A 72 -4.80 -6.13 -22.23
N PRO A 73 -5.97 -6.03 -22.85
CA PRO A 73 -7.32 -6.39 -22.36
C PRO A 73 -7.63 -7.89 -22.40
N TYR A 74 -6.86 -8.69 -23.12
CA TYR A 74 -7.00 -10.13 -23.26
C TYR A 74 -5.69 -10.81 -22.91
N ASP A 75 -5.71 -12.06 -22.46
CA ASP A 75 -4.52 -12.87 -22.16
C ASP A 75 -4.34 -14.06 -23.11
N THR A 76 -4.90 -13.97 -24.32
CA THR A 76 -4.96 -15.05 -25.31
C THR A 76 -4.16 -14.79 -26.58
N SER A 77 -3.53 -13.61 -26.74
CA SER A 77 -2.84 -13.19 -27.95
C SER A 77 -1.45 -12.59 -27.67
N LEU A 78 -0.65 -12.48 -28.72
CA LEU A 78 0.57 -11.69 -28.68
C LEU A 78 0.27 -10.20 -28.54
N SER A 79 1.19 -9.44 -27.95
CA SER A 79 1.07 -8.00 -27.85
C SER A 79 1.02 -7.35 -29.23
N ILE A 80 0.19 -6.32 -29.35
CA ILE A 80 0.09 -5.50 -30.55
C ILE A 80 1.25 -4.46 -30.57
N SER A 81 1.54 -3.87 -29.41
CA SER A 81 2.70 -2.96 -29.23
C SER A 81 3.94 -3.79 -28.92
N LYS A 82 4.77 -3.96 -29.93
CA LYS A 82 5.96 -4.82 -29.79
C LYS A 82 6.97 -4.20 -28.83
N THR A 83 7.57 -5.06 -28.04
CA THR A 83 8.65 -4.72 -27.12
C THR A 83 9.76 -5.75 -27.26
N ARG A 84 11.00 -5.28 -27.22
CA ARG A 84 12.20 -6.12 -27.20
C ARG A 84 13.11 -5.65 -26.09
N PHE A 85 13.81 -6.57 -25.44
CA PHE A 85 14.77 -6.24 -24.40
C PHE A 85 16.02 -7.08 -24.52
N SER A 86 17.12 -6.56 -23.99
CA SER A 86 18.38 -7.26 -23.87
C SER A 86 19.00 -6.97 -22.51
N LEU A 87 19.78 -7.92 -21.99
CA LEU A 87 20.46 -7.80 -20.71
C LEU A 87 21.95 -8.09 -20.88
N CYS A 88 22.78 -7.28 -20.26
CA CYS A 88 24.21 -7.56 -20.09
C CYS A 88 24.67 -7.14 -18.70
N HIS A 89 25.89 -7.49 -18.32
CA HIS A 89 26.43 -7.11 -17.02
C HIS A 89 27.93 -6.87 -17.07
N ASP A 90 28.43 -6.10 -16.15
CA ASP A 90 29.84 -6.07 -15.76
C ASP A 90 29.99 -6.57 -14.30
N ASP A 91 31.11 -6.31 -13.66
CA ASP A 91 31.35 -6.72 -12.27
C ASP A 91 30.57 -5.88 -11.27
N ARG A 92 29.97 -4.75 -11.66
CA ARG A 92 29.30 -3.78 -10.80
C ARG A 92 27.82 -3.59 -11.09
N PHE A 93 27.41 -3.71 -12.35
CA PHE A 93 26.06 -3.37 -12.81
C PHE A 93 25.43 -4.50 -13.61
N LEU A 94 24.14 -4.67 -13.43
CA LEU A 94 23.24 -5.29 -14.38
C LEU A 94 22.69 -4.17 -15.28
N TYR A 95 22.89 -4.30 -16.60
CA TYR A 95 22.36 -3.37 -17.60
C TYR A 95 21.17 -3.98 -18.31
N ALA A 96 20.18 -3.15 -18.63
CA ALA A 96 19.02 -3.54 -19.41
C ALA A 96 18.74 -2.50 -20.50
N ALA A 97 18.60 -2.97 -21.73
CA ALA A 97 18.15 -2.20 -22.87
C ALA A 97 16.74 -2.60 -23.27
N MET A 98 15.89 -1.63 -23.53
CA MET A 98 14.49 -1.83 -23.91
C MET A 98 14.17 -1.05 -25.17
N ILE A 99 13.56 -1.70 -26.17
CA ILE A 99 13.06 -1.09 -27.41
C ILE A 99 11.56 -1.30 -27.44
N CYS A 100 10.82 -0.24 -27.37
CA CYS A 100 9.37 -0.23 -27.25
C CYS A 100 8.72 0.49 -28.43
N ASP A 101 7.82 -0.16 -29.17
CA ASP A 101 7.08 0.48 -30.26
C ASP A 101 6.33 1.73 -29.76
N ASN A 102 6.48 2.86 -30.47
CA ASN A 102 5.74 4.06 -30.24
C ASN A 102 4.51 4.13 -31.17
N ARG A 103 3.59 3.17 -31.01
CA ARG A 103 2.34 3.17 -31.78
C ARG A 103 1.54 4.42 -31.50
N ASN A 104 0.90 4.98 -32.55
CA ASN A 104 0.15 6.21 -32.46
C ASN A 104 0.98 7.37 -31.88
N PRO A 105 2.05 7.80 -32.55
CA PRO A 105 2.97 8.83 -32.04
C PRO A 105 2.28 10.16 -31.73
N ASP A 106 1.17 10.46 -32.43
CA ASP A 106 0.35 11.66 -32.21
C ASP A 106 -0.40 11.65 -30.85
N LYS A 107 -0.63 10.47 -30.28
CA LYS A 107 -1.22 10.35 -28.94
C LYS A 107 -0.12 10.53 -27.88
N PRO A 108 -0.32 11.43 -26.91
CA PRO A 108 0.63 11.59 -25.82
C PRO A 108 0.68 10.31 -24.95
N PHE A 109 1.84 10.02 -24.40
CA PHE A 109 1.98 8.97 -23.39
C PHE A 109 1.13 9.31 -22.15
N VAL A 110 0.58 8.27 -21.55
CA VAL A 110 -0.16 8.38 -20.30
C VAL A 110 0.86 8.41 -19.16
N VAL A 111 1.17 9.58 -18.66
CA VAL A 111 2.06 9.83 -17.53
C VAL A 111 1.45 10.97 -16.70
N ASN A 112 1.15 10.75 -15.43
CA ASN A 112 0.48 11.77 -14.60
C ASN A 112 1.46 12.87 -14.14
N ASN A 113 2.67 12.46 -13.78
CA ASN A 113 3.75 13.35 -13.35
C ASN A 113 5.11 12.69 -13.57
N LEU A 114 6.20 13.40 -13.31
CA LEU A 114 7.56 12.86 -13.44
C LEU A 114 8.15 12.34 -12.13
N LYS A 115 7.32 12.18 -11.11
CA LYS A 115 7.75 11.75 -9.79
C LYS A 115 8.16 10.27 -9.81
N ARG A 116 9.18 9.95 -9.01
CA ARG A 116 9.61 8.58 -8.72
C ARG A 116 8.48 7.76 -8.08
N ASP A 117 8.53 6.44 -8.19
CA ASP A 117 7.56 5.49 -7.64
C ASP A 117 6.14 5.64 -8.17
N PHE A 118 6.08 5.93 -9.46
CA PHE A 118 4.82 6.08 -10.17
C PHE A 118 3.93 4.83 -10.10
N SER A 119 2.61 5.03 -10.18
CA SER A 119 1.67 3.91 -10.29
C SER A 119 1.60 3.38 -11.73
N VAL A 120 1.81 2.09 -11.90
CA VAL A 120 1.67 1.39 -13.19
C VAL A 120 0.25 1.38 -13.74
N THR A 121 -0.76 1.68 -12.92
CA THR A 121 -2.15 1.80 -13.37
C THR A 121 -2.46 3.12 -14.07
N SER A 122 -1.54 4.09 -13.99
CA SER A 122 -1.75 5.46 -14.50
C SER A 122 -0.55 6.01 -15.27
N HIS A 123 0.45 5.16 -15.59
CA HIS A 123 1.65 5.57 -16.34
C HIS A 123 2.00 4.52 -17.38
N ASP A 124 2.31 4.97 -18.59
CA ASP A 124 3.05 4.17 -19.57
C ASP A 124 4.44 3.89 -19.05
N ALA A 125 4.89 2.65 -19.14
CA ALA A 125 6.17 2.24 -18.60
C ALA A 125 6.66 0.91 -19.21
N VAL A 126 7.93 0.61 -19.00
CA VAL A 126 8.49 -0.73 -19.06
C VAL A 126 9.03 -1.09 -17.68
N VAL A 127 8.84 -2.35 -17.30
CA VAL A 127 9.16 -2.84 -15.95
C VAL A 127 9.95 -4.14 -16.07
N LEU A 128 11.13 -4.19 -15.47
CA LEU A 128 11.95 -5.38 -15.29
C LEU A 128 11.70 -5.96 -13.90
N SER A 129 11.26 -7.20 -13.82
CA SER A 129 11.09 -7.96 -12.58
C SER A 129 12.14 -9.04 -12.47
N LEU A 130 12.85 -9.12 -11.36
CA LEU A 130 13.93 -10.04 -11.08
C LEU A 130 13.63 -10.89 -9.84
N SER A 131 13.87 -12.20 -9.91
CA SER A 131 13.78 -13.13 -8.77
C SER A 131 15.15 -13.79 -8.52
N PRO A 132 16.06 -13.10 -7.80
CA PRO A 132 17.43 -13.58 -7.59
C PRO A 132 17.54 -14.77 -6.64
N PHE A 133 16.45 -15.12 -5.98
CA PHE A 133 16.41 -16.21 -5.00
C PHE A 133 15.77 -17.48 -5.57
N LEU A 134 15.04 -17.39 -6.68
CA LEU A 134 14.25 -18.49 -7.26
C LEU A 134 13.36 -19.20 -6.23
N ASP A 135 12.89 -18.46 -5.22
CA ASP A 135 12.07 -19.02 -4.14
C ASP A 135 10.57 -18.84 -4.41
N GLY A 136 10.21 -18.20 -5.52
CA GLY A 136 8.84 -17.85 -5.86
C GLY A 136 8.17 -16.84 -4.92
N GLN A 137 8.92 -16.31 -3.94
CA GLN A 137 8.42 -15.46 -2.86
C GLN A 137 8.92 -14.02 -2.94
N ASN A 138 10.22 -13.85 -3.23
CA ASN A 138 10.90 -12.58 -3.10
C ASN A 138 11.60 -12.18 -4.39
N GLY A 139 11.47 -10.90 -4.75
CA GLY A 139 12.11 -10.34 -5.94
C GLY A 139 12.19 -8.83 -5.89
N PHE A 140 12.66 -8.26 -6.99
CA PHE A 140 12.81 -6.82 -7.18
C PHE A 140 12.22 -6.40 -8.52
N SER A 141 11.72 -5.19 -8.56
CA SER A 141 11.11 -4.59 -9.75
C SER A 141 11.73 -3.23 -10.00
N PHE A 142 12.11 -2.97 -11.28
CA PHE A 142 12.65 -1.69 -11.75
C PHE A 142 11.86 -1.24 -12.96
N GLY A 143 11.32 -0.05 -12.94
CA GLY A 143 10.48 0.46 -14.02
C GLY A 143 10.83 1.88 -14.41
N VAL A 144 10.62 2.21 -15.66
CA VAL A 144 10.85 3.56 -16.19
C VAL A 144 9.74 3.95 -17.16
N THR A 145 9.31 5.23 -17.08
CA THR A 145 8.38 5.82 -18.03
C THR A 145 9.11 6.33 -19.27
N PRO A 146 8.41 6.61 -20.38
CA PRO A 146 9.01 7.25 -21.56
C PRO A 146 9.69 8.61 -21.27
N TYR A 147 9.35 9.26 -20.16
CA TYR A 147 9.94 10.53 -19.71
C TYR A 147 10.95 10.34 -18.56
N ASN A 148 11.50 9.15 -18.40
CA ASN A 148 12.53 8.79 -17.43
C ASN A 148 12.14 9.01 -15.95
N ALA A 149 10.86 8.94 -15.62
CA ALA A 149 10.47 8.78 -14.23
C ALA A 149 10.76 7.34 -13.82
N GLN A 150 11.49 7.16 -12.71
CA GLN A 150 11.90 5.86 -12.18
C GLN A 150 10.89 5.29 -11.21
N ARG A 151 10.82 3.97 -11.14
CA ARG A 151 10.08 3.22 -10.12
C ARG A 151 10.86 1.99 -9.75
N GLU A 152 11.07 1.77 -8.46
CA GLU A 152 11.57 0.49 -7.98
C GLU A 152 10.70 -0.05 -6.85
N GLY A 153 10.93 -1.30 -6.50
CA GLY A 153 10.24 -1.92 -5.37
C GLY A 153 10.62 -3.36 -5.13
N SER A 154 10.24 -3.84 -3.95
CA SER A 154 10.34 -5.26 -3.58
C SER A 154 9.07 -5.99 -3.99
N ILE A 155 9.25 -7.22 -4.45
CA ILE A 155 8.16 -8.18 -4.67
C ILE A 155 8.19 -9.16 -3.51
N GLU A 156 7.07 -9.27 -2.80
CA GLU A 156 6.90 -10.07 -1.59
C GLU A 156 5.73 -11.03 -1.75
N ASN A 157 5.75 -12.14 -1.00
CA ASN A 157 4.69 -13.15 -1.06
C ASN A 157 4.34 -13.58 -2.50
N GLY A 158 5.36 -13.81 -3.32
CA GLY A 158 5.21 -14.22 -4.72
C GLY A 158 4.61 -13.16 -5.63
N GLY A 159 4.42 -11.93 -5.19
CA GLY A 159 3.78 -10.87 -5.97
C GLY A 159 2.26 -10.91 -5.97
N VAL A 160 1.62 -11.70 -5.10
CA VAL A 160 0.15 -11.81 -4.97
C VAL A 160 -0.49 -10.45 -4.73
N PHE A 161 0.15 -9.59 -3.95
CA PHE A 161 -0.30 -8.23 -3.64
C PHE A 161 0.41 -7.14 -4.48
N GLY A 162 1.19 -7.54 -5.49
CA GLY A 162 1.95 -6.64 -6.34
C GLY A 162 3.33 -6.27 -5.80
N VAL A 163 3.79 -5.07 -6.16
CA VAL A 163 5.13 -4.55 -5.86
C VAL A 163 5.01 -3.46 -4.79
N SER A 164 5.77 -3.59 -3.72
CA SER A 164 5.92 -2.55 -2.69
C SER A 164 7.00 -1.55 -3.13
N THR A 165 6.60 -0.31 -3.43
CA THR A 165 7.51 0.79 -3.80
C THR A 165 8.12 1.49 -2.59
N ALA A 166 8.02 0.89 -1.42
CA ALA A 166 8.60 1.41 -0.19
C ALA A 166 10.10 1.10 -0.06
N TRP A 167 10.64 0.29 -0.96
CA TRP A 167 12.05 -0.06 -1.04
C TRP A 167 12.75 0.84 -2.06
N ASP A 168 13.59 1.74 -1.57
CA ASP A 168 14.37 2.70 -2.36
C ASP A 168 15.81 2.25 -2.55
N GLN A 169 16.31 2.39 -3.78
CA GLN A 169 17.70 2.08 -4.13
C GLN A 169 18.26 3.06 -5.17
N VAL A 170 19.58 3.17 -5.18
CA VAL A 170 20.29 3.90 -6.25
C VAL A 170 20.38 3.02 -7.47
N TRP A 171 19.86 3.51 -8.59
CA TRP A 171 20.07 2.96 -9.93
C TRP A 171 19.92 4.07 -10.97
N TYR A 172 20.34 3.83 -12.19
CA TYR A 172 20.43 4.84 -13.24
C TYR A 172 19.59 4.42 -14.44
N SER A 173 18.99 5.37 -15.09
CA SER A 173 18.25 5.15 -16.33
C SER A 173 18.23 6.40 -17.18
N GLU A 174 18.14 6.20 -18.50
CA GLU A 174 17.81 7.25 -19.46
C GLU A 174 16.87 6.72 -20.52
N THR A 175 16.07 7.61 -21.10
CA THR A 175 15.07 7.27 -22.11
C THR A 175 15.12 8.25 -23.28
N ARG A 176 14.90 7.71 -24.48
CA ARG A 176 14.85 8.48 -25.72
C ARG A 176 13.59 8.13 -26.49
N ILE A 177 12.84 9.15 -26.93
CA ILE A 177 11.61 9.01 -27.70
C ILE A 177 11.88 9.41 -29.14
N THR A 178 11.46 8.55 -30.08
CA THR A 178 11.39 8.81 -31.52
C THR A 178 9.96 8.58 -32.02
N ASP A 179 9.70 8.87 -33.30
CA ASP A 179 8.37 8.65 -33.88
C ASP A 179 7.97 7.17 -33.90
N SER A 180 8.95 6.28 -34.15
CA SER A 180 8.68 4.83 -34.28
C SER A 180 8.83 4.07 -32.99
N PHE A 181 9.75 4.49 -32.11
CA PHE A 181 10.12 3.78 -30.89
C PHE A 181 10.38 4.74 -29.74
N TRP A 182 10.34 4.20 -28.54
CA TRP A 182 11.04 4.78 -27.43
C TRP A 182 11.97 3.74 -26.81
N TYR A 183 13.10 4.21 -26.36
CA TYR A 183 14.20 3.41 -25.83
C TYR A 183 14.35 3.68 -24.36
N ALA A 184 14.74 2.66 -23.60
CA ALA A 184 15.14 2.82 -22.22
C ALA A 184 16.41 2.03 -21.96
N GLU A 185 17.37 2.68 -21.31
CA GLU A 185 18.57 2.06 -20.75
C GLU A 185 18.53 2.14 -19.24
N MET A 186 18.92 1.05 -18.59
CA MET A 186 18.97 0.95 -17.14
C MET A 186 20.34 0.39 -16.73
N ALA A 187 20.93 0.96 -15.67
CA ALA A 187 22.10 0.40 -14.99
C ALA A 187 21.76 0.21 -13.51
N ILE A 188 21.62 -1.03 -13.11
CA ILE A 188 21.21 -1.43 -11.77
C ILE A 188 22.46 -1.96 -11.03
N PRO A 189 22.96 -1.27 -9.99
CA PRO A 189 24.11 -1.76 -9.25
C PRO A 189 23.81 -3.13 -8.64
N LEU A 190 24.66 -4.12 -8.88
CA LEU A 190 24.54 -5.44 -8.27
C LEU A 190 24.61 -5.36 -6.73
N ALA A 191 25.22 -4.32 -6.21
CA ALA A 191 25.23 -3.98 -4.80
C ALA A 191 23.86 -3.63 -4.23
N SER A 192 22.96 -3.11 -5.07
CA SER A 192 21.58 -2.76 -4.67
C SER A 192 20.64 -3.96 -4.61
N ILE A 193 20.99 -5.08 -5.27
CA ILE A 193 20.19 -6.30 -5.32
C ILE A 193 20.77 -7.33 -4.34
N ARG A 194 19.90 -7.94 -3.57
CA ARG A 194 20.26 -9.10 -2.74
C ARG A 194 20.03 -10.38 -3.54
N PHE A 195 20.99 -11.28 -3.52
CA PHE A 195 20.92 -12.54 -4.25
C PHE A 195 21.65 -13.66 -3.52
N VAL A 196 21.39 -14.91 -3.94
CA VAL A 196 22.12 -16.08 -3.45
C VAL A 196 23.53 -16.08 -4.06
N PRO A 197 24.60 -16.19 -3.24
CA PRO A 197 25.96 -16.29 -3.76
C PRO A 197 26.12 -17.47 -4.71
N ASN A 198 26.90 -17.28 -5.76
CA ASN A 198 27.19 -18.31 -6.76
C ASN A 198 25.95 -18.87 -7.50
N ALA A 199 24.82 -18.19 -7.47
CA ALA A 199 23.67 -18.57 -8.27
C ALA A 199 23.94 -18.35 -9.74
N LYS A 200 23.72 -19.41 -10.56
CA LYS A 200 23.82 -19.34 -12.01
C LYS A 200 22.53 -18.85 -12.67
N ASN A 201 21.43 -18.98 -12.00
CA ASN A 201 20.11 -18.65 -12.54
C ASN A 201 19.37 -17.69 -11.62
N TRP A 202 18.66 -16.75 -12.24
CA TRP A 202 17.63 -15.92 -11.61
C TRP A 202 16.31 -16.11 -12.34
N GLY A 203 15.21 -15.64 -11.77
CA GLY A 203 13.96 -15.43 -12.50
C GLY A 203 13.94 -14.04 -13.12
N VAL A 204 13.38 -13.91 -14.32
CA VAL A 204 13.22 -12.65 -15.02
C VAL A 204 11.85 -12.57 -15.70
N ASN A 205 11.18 -11.44 -15.64
CA ASN A 205 10.07 -11.09 -16.52
C ASN A 205 10.14 -9.60 -16.86
N VAL A 206 9.72 -9.25 -18.05
CA VAL A 206 9.63 -7.86 -18.51
C VAL A 206 8.18 -7.56 -18.85
N SER A 207 7.65 -6.48 -18.30
CA SER A 207 6.28 -6.03 -18.53
C SER A 207 6.27 -4.70 -19.26
N ARG A 208 5.45 -4.59 -20.29
CA ARG A 208 5.15 -3.35 -21.00
C ARG A 208 3.78 -2.86 -20.59
N ILE A 209 3.72 -1.66 -20.04
CA ILE A 209 2.48 -0.94 -19.72
C ILE A 209 2.28 0.12 -20.82
N ASP A 210 1.36 -0.12 -21.73
CA ASP A 210 1.05 0.77 -22.86
C ASP A 210 -0.40 1.26 -22.77
N LEU A 211 -0.64 2.11 -21.78
CA LEU A 211 -1.98 2.61 -21.47
C LEU A 211 -2.55 3.46 -22.60
N LYS A 212 -1.71 4.20 -23.33
CA LYS A 212 -2.17 5.02 -24.46
C LYS A 212 -2.82 4.16 -25.56
N ASN A 213 -2.39 2.90 -25.71
CA ASN A 213 -2.93 1.93 -26.66
C ASN A 213 -3.83 0.86 -26.00
N ASN A 214 -4.18 1.01 -24.72
CA ASN A 214 -5.06 0.08 -24.00
C ASN A 214 -4.47 -1.32 -23.85
N GLU A 215 -3.16 -1.44 -23.66
CA GLU A 215 -2.47 -2.72 -23.60
C GLU A 215 -1.53 -2.81 -22.40
N ILE A 216 -1.50 -3.98 -21.78
CA ILE A 216 -0.41 -4.43 -20.90
C ILE A 216 0.03 -5.78 -21.43
N SER A 217 1.34 -5.98 -21.54
CA SER A 217 1.93 -7.24 -22.02
C SER A 217 3.14 -7.63 -21.20
N ASN A 218 3.42 -8.94 -21.17
CA ASN A 218 4.56 -9.51 -20.46
C ASN A 218 5.36 -10.39 -21.41
N PHE A 219 6.65 -10.47 -21.18
CA PHE A 219 7.52 -11.39 -21.93
C PHE A 219 7.11 -12.84 -21.66
N HIS A 220 7.08 -13.25 -20.38
CA HIS A 220 6.42 -14.50 -20.00
C HIS A 220 4.94 -14.29 -19.78
N LYS A 221 4.11 -15.21 -20.28
CA LYS A 221 2.64 -15.14 -20.13
C LYS A 221 2.21 -15.21 -18.67
N VAL A 222 1.50 -14.18 -18.22
CA VAL A 222 0.88 -14.13 -16.90
C VAL A 222 -0.63 -14.15 -17.09
N PRO A 223 -1.37 -15.13 -16.53
CA PRO A 223 -2.84 -15.12 -16.59
C PRO A 223 -3.43 -13.92 -15.87
N ARG A 224 -4.50 -13.34 -16.43
CA ARG A 224 -5.13 -12.08 -15.94
C ARG A 224 -5.65 -12.12 -14.50
N ASN A 225 -5.85 -13.30 -13.93
CA ASN A 225 -6.26 -13.46 -12.53
C ASN A 225 -5.11 -13.29 -11.52
N PHE A 226 -3.86 -13.21 -11.98
CA PHE A 226 -2.69 -12.92 -11.16
C PHE A 226 -2.19 -11.49 -11.44
N ASN A 227 -1.37 -10.96 -10.55
CA ASN A 227 -0.66 -9.70 -10.81
C ASN A 227 0.43 -9.95 -11.85
N PHE A 228 0.64 -9.01 -12.79
CA PHE A 228 1.65 -9.15 -13.85
C PHE A 228 3.09 -9.28 -13.31
N SER A 229 3.36 -8.89 -12.06
CA SER A 229 4.65 -9.07 -11.39
C SER A 229 4.78 -10.36 -10.59
N THR A 230 3.83 -11.31 -10.73
CA THR A 230 3.84 -12.59 -10.00
C THR A 230 5.05 -13.42 -10.40
N LEU A 231 5.91 -13.78 -9.43
CA LEU A 231 7.23 -14.37 -9.65
C LEU A 231 7.21 -15.82 -10.18
N VAL A 232 6.13 -16.55 -9.95
CA VAL A 232 5.94 -17.92 -10.48
C VAL A 232 5.95 -17.93 -12.01
N PHE A 233 5.55 -16.83 -12.65
CA PHE A 233 5.53 -16.66 -14.09
C PHE A 233 6.79 -15.95 -14.60
N ALA A 234 7.95 -16.26 -14.06
CA ALA A 234 9.22 -15.71 -14.50
C ALA A 234 9.96 -16.72 -15.39
N ASP A 235 10.60 -16.20 -16.43
CA ASP A 235 11.57 -16.94 -17.26
C ASP A 235 12.89 -17.09 -16.54
N THR A 236 13.78 -17.95 -17.07
CA THR A 236 15.08 -18.21 -16.46
C THR A 236 16.15 -17.31 -17.06
N LEU A 237 16.69 -16.38 -16.25
CA LEU A 237 17.89 -15.61 -16.57
C LEU A 237 19.12 -16.46 -16.23
N VAL A 238 19.96 -16.71 -17.22
CA VAL A 238 21.15 -17.56 -17.09
C VAL A 238 22.41 -16.71 -17.13
N TRP A 239 23.17 -16.73 -16.06
CA TRP A 239 24.47 -16.05 -15.95
C TRP A 239 25.57 -16.89 -16.56
N GLU A 240 26.38 -16.31 -17.45
CA GLU A 240 27.54 -16.98 -18.04
C GLU A 240 28.49 -17.50 -16.95
N GLN A 241 28.72 -16.70 -15.92
CA GLN A 241 29.50 -17.08 -14.74
C GLN A 241 28.71 -16.76 -13.45
N PRO A 242 28.82 -17.59 -12.40
CA PRO A 242 28.18 -17.32 -11.15
C PRO A 242 28.57 -15.95 -10.56
N LEU A 243 27.60 -15.17 -10.15
CA LEU A 243 27.85 -13.87 -9.51
C LEU A 243 28.43 -14.05 -8.12
N THR A 244 29.61 -13.47 -7.91
CA THR A 244 30.22 -13.35 -6.58
C THR A 244 30.21 -11.88 -6.15
N LYS A 245 29.59 -11.56 -5.04
CA LYS A 245 29.64 -10.21 -4.51
C LYS A 245 31.00 -9.97 -3.85
N LYS A 246 31.80 -9.08 -4.41
CA LYS A 246 33.18 -8.85 -3.95
C LYS A 246 33.31 -7.75 -2.89
N PHE A 247 32.27 -6.95 -2.59
CA PHE A 247 32.44 -5.73 -1.81
C PHE A 247 31.46 -5.60 -0.65
N PHE A 248 32.00 -5.13 0.47
CA PHE A 248 31.25 -4.58 1.59
C PHE A 248 30.76 -3.19 1.17
N ASN A 249 29.46 -3.03 1.00
CA ASN A 249 28.86 -1.75 0.69
C ASN A 249 28.21 -1.18 1.96
N GLY A 250 28.76 -0.08 2.44
CA GLY A 250 28.11 0.77 3.44
C GLY A 250 27.53 1.99 2.74
N VAL A 251 26.35 2.40 3.14
CA VAL A 251 25.74 3.67 2.79
C VAL A 251 25.60 4.47 4.06
N TRP A 252 26.00 5.73 4.00
CA TRP A 252 25.98 6.68 5.12
C TRP A 252 25.16 7.89 4.71
N VAL A 253 24.17 8.26 5.52
CA VAL A 253 23.25 9.36 5.21
C VAL A 253 23.19 10.33 6.39
N PRO A 254 24.19 11.22 6.55
CA PRO A 254 24.06 12.33 7.46
C PRO A 254 22.98 13.30 6.97
N TYR A 255 22.27 13.89 7.89
CA TYR A 255 21.31 14.95 7.60
C TYR A 255 21.25 15.99 8.70
N ILE A 256 20.89 17.19 8.28
CA ILE A 256 20.57 18.31 9.15
C ILE A 256 19.12 18.72 8.87
N SER A 257 18.41 19.09 9.92
CA SER A 257 17.07 19.66 9.80
C SER A 257 16.88 20.78 10.80
N ASN A 258 15.97 21.69 10.46
CA ASN A 258 15.51 22.74 11.34
C ASN A 258 14.01 22.91 11.22
N ASN A 259 13.29 22.78 12.34
CA ASN A 259 11.86 22.91 12.41
C ASN A 259 11.51 24.19 13.16
N LEU A 260 10.86 25.11 12.49
CA LEU A 260 10.25 26.31 13.06
C LEU A 260 8.79 26.02 13.36
N ILE A 261 8.37 26.06 14.61
CA ILE A 261 7.01 25.68 15.03
C ILE A 261 6.39 26.83 15.82
N GLN A 262 5.16 27.17 15.48
CA GLN A 262 4.29 28.04 16.26
C GLN A 262 3.00 27.27 16.59
N GLU A 263 2.75 26.99 17.86
CA GLU A 263 1.62 26.13 18.28
C GLU A 263 0.31 26.90 18.37
N ARG A 264 0.35 28.17 18.82
CA ARG A 264 -0.86 29.01 18.97
C ARG A 264 -0.62 30.40 18.38
N ALA A 265 -1.70 31.10 18.11
CA ALA A 265 -1.63 32.51 17.72
C ALA A 265 -1.01 33.33 18.87
N GLY A 266 0.01 34.14 18.54
CA GLY A 266 0.73 34.95 19.53
C GLY A 266 1.89 34.24 20.23
N ASP A 267 2.03 32.91 20.12
CA ASP A 267 3.19 32.20 20.67
C ASP A 267 4.49 32.59 19.91
N LYS A 268 5.60 32.55 20.65
CA LYS A 268 6.92 32.66 20.00
C LYS A 268 7.18 31.44 19.13
N ILE A 269 7.85 31.66 18.01
CA ILE A 269 8.30 30.58 17.13
C ILE A 269 9.40 29.81 17.84
N SER A 270 9.18 28.52 18.08
CA SER A 270 10.20 27.60 18.58
C SER A 270 11.06 27.13 17.42
N GLN A 271 12.36 27.09 17.61
CA GLN A 271 13.31 26.57 16.65
C GLN A 271 13.90 25.27 17.20
N LEU A 272 13.81 24.20 16.41
CA LEU A 272 14.27 22.86 16.77
C LEU A 272 15.29 22.35 15.75
N PRO A 273 16.57 22.78 15.84
CA PRO A 273 17.61 22.23 15.00
C PRO A 273 17.91 20.79 15.41
N ARG A 274 18.12 19.92 14.42
CA ARG A 274 18.47 18.52 14.64
C ARG A 274 19.58 18.09 13.68
N ILE A 275 20.48 17.26 14.18
CA ILE A 275 21.46 16.52 13.39
C ILE A 275 21.11 15.06 13.59
N GLY A 276 21.03 14.32 12.50
CA GLY A 276 20.75 12.90 12.52
C GLY A 276 21.60 12.17 11.50
N PHE A 277 21.54 10.86 11.56
CA PHE A 277 22.39 10.00 10.76
C PHE A 277 21.72 8.66 10.53
N ASP A 278 21.65 8.25 9.27
CA ASP A 278 21.24 6.91 8.89
C ASP A 278 22.40 6.15 8.27
N ALA A 279 22.47 4.84 8.51
CA ALA A 279 23.47 3.97 7.93
C ALA A 279 22.83 2.68 7.44
N LYS A 280 23.29 2.18 6.31
CA LYS A 280 22.94 0.86 5.77
C LYS A 280 24.22 0.10 5.48
N LEU A 281 24.42 -1.01 6.17
CA LEU A 281 25.63 -1.82 6.09
C LEU A 281 25.28 -3.23 5.66
N ALA A 282 25.89 -3.73 4.60
CA ALA A 282 25.75 -5.12 4.20
C ALA A 282 26.62 -5.99 5.12
N LEU A 283 26.03 -6.70 6.08
CA LEU A 283 26.73 -7.64 6.95
C LEU A 283 27.16 -8.90 6.16
N THR A 284 26.31 -9.36 5.25
CA THR A 284 26.61 -10.42 4.29
C THR A 284 26.00 -10.04 2.94
N GLN A 285 26.10 -10.92 1.95
CA GLN A 285 25.46 -10.70 0.64
C GLN A 285 23.94 -10.62 0.70
N SER A 286 23.32 -11.11 1.76
CA SER A 286 21.87 -11.23 1.92
C SER A 286 21.33 -10.69 3.24
N LEU A 287 22.20 -10.23 4.15
CA LEU A 287 21.83 -9.70 5.46
C LEU A 287 22.38 -8.27 5.61
N ASN A 288 21.50 -7.33 5.96
CA ASN A 288 21.82 -5.93 6.14
C ASN A 288 21.60 -5.48 7.59
N LEU A 289 22.40 -4.53 8.05
CA LEU A 289 22.19 -3.73 9.24
C LEU A 289 21.80 -2.31 8.80
N ASP A 290 20.63 -1.87 9.24
CA ASP A 290 20.18 -0.48 9.14
C ASP A 290 20.25 0.15 10.53
N ALA A 291 20.83 1.32 10.61
CA ALA A 291 20.94 2.10 11.85
C ALA A 291 20.42 3.52 11.60
N THR A 292 19.74 4.07 12.57
CA THR A 292 19.32 5.48 12.57
C THR A 292 19.61 6.10 13.94
N LEU A 293 20.11 7.31 13.94
CA LEU A 293 20.34 8.14 15.13
C LEU A 293 19.55 9.43 14.97
N ASN A 294 18.78 9.79 15.99
CA ASN A 294 17.99 11.01 16.06
C ASN A 294 17.17 11.27 14.78
N PRO A 295 16.35 10.29 14.33
CA PRO A 295 15.64 10.39 13.05
C PRO A 295 14.68 11.58 13.03
N ASP A 296 14.66 12.29 11.89
CA ASP A 296 13.71 13.35 11.60
C ASP A 296 12.79 12.93 10.45
N PHE A 297 11.50 12.98 10.70
CA PHE A 297 10.45 12.57 9.77
C PHE A 297 9.69 13.75 9.14
N ALA A 298 10.25 14.95 9.18
CA ALA A 298 9.63 16.16 8.62
C ALA A 298 9.32 16.07 7.11
N GLN A 299 10.05 15.20 6.37
CA GLN A 299 9.82 14.96 4.94
C GLN A 299 8.67 14.00 4.64
N VAL A 300 8.08 13.37 5.64
CA VAL A 300 7.01 12.37 5.44
C VAL A 300 5.74 13.05 4.93
N ASP A 301 5.10 12.44 3.92
CA ASP A 301 3.83 12.92 3.39
C ASP A 301 2.74 12.92 4.48
N VAL A 302 1.94 13.97 4.52
CA VAL A 302 0.80 14.06 5.44
C VAL A 302 -0.25 13.02 5.08
N ASP A 303 -0.81 12.36 6.10
CA ASP A 303 -1.91 11.41 5.91
C ASP A 303 -3.16 12.14 5.41
N GLN A 304 -3.86 11.50 4.48
CA GLN A 304 -5.17 11.96 4.05
C GLN A 304 -6.16 11.85 5.22
N GLN A 305 -6.87 12.93 5.51
CA GLN A 305 -7.90 12.92 6.54
C GLN A 305 -9.04 11.98 6.16
N GLN A 306 -9.64 11.35 7.17
CA GLN A 306 -10.73 10.39 7.00
C GLN A 306 -11.88 10.71 7.96
N VAL A 307 -13.09 10.45 7.52
CA VAL A 307 -14.29 10.47 8.39
C VAL A 307 -14.40 9.12 9.09
N ASN A 308 -14.48 9.15 10.41
CA ASN A 308 -14.69 7.95 11.22
C ASN A 308 -16.10 7.93 11.79
N LEU A 309 -16.96 7.09 11.23
CA LEU A 309 -18.32 6.82 11.74
C LEU A 309 -18.39 5.53 12.57
N THR A 310 -17.23 4.94 12.89
CA THR A 310 -17.14 3.72 13.69
C THR A 310 -16.61 4.04 15.09
N ARG A 311 -16.77 3.10 16.01
CA ARG A 311 -16.23 3.20 17.39
C ARG A 311 -14.76 2.77 17.51
N PHE A 312 -14.13 2.36 16.40
CA PHE A 312 -12.79 1.81 16.38
C PHE A 312 -11.77 2.79 15.80
N SER A 313 -10.52 2.64 16.22
CA SER A 313 -9.41 3.44 15.69
C SER A 313 -9.17 3.13 14.20
N LEU A 314 -8.89 4.18 13.43
CA LEU A 314 -8.49 4.06 12.03
C LEU A 314 -7.07 3.52 11.92
N PHE A 315 -6.84 2.73 10.88
CA PHE A 315 -5.51 2.26 10.50
C PHE A 315 -4.88 3.21 9.48
N PHE A 316 -3.66 3.69 9.78
CA PHE A 316 -2.85 4.45 8.83
C PHE A 316 -1.57 3.69 8.52
N PRO A 317 -1.18 3.50 7.26
CA PRO A 317 0.03 2.79 6.90
C PRO A 317 1.29 3.53 7.38
N GLU A 318 2.38 2.80 7.63
CA GLU A 318 3.68 3.39 7.96
C GLU A 318 4.22 4.18 6.77
N ARG A 319 4.88 5.31 7.04
CA ARG A 319 5.49 6.19 6.03
C ARG A 319 6.94 6.57 6.34
N ARG A 320 7.44 6.20 7.52
CA ARG A 320 8.82 6.49 7.94
C ARG A 320 9.76 5.44 7.36
N GLN A 321 10.73 5.90 6.56
CA GLN A 321 11.61 5.04 5.76
C GLN A 321 12.28 3.92 6.54
N PHE A 322 12.77 4.20 7.74
CA PHE A 322 13.39 3.20 8.60
C PHE A 322 12.49 1.99 8.88
N PHE A 323 11.17 2.19 9.00
CA PHE A 323 10.23 1.12 9.30
C PHE A 323 9.63 0.44 8.08
N ILE A 324 9.74 1.05 6.89
CA ILE A 324 9.11 0.54 5.66
C ILE A 324 9.97 -0.56 5.00
N GLU A 325 11.27 -0.36 4.95
CA GLU A 325 12.17 -1.30 4.27
C GLU A 325 12.19 -2.65 4.99
N ASN A 326 11.98 -3.76 4.24
CA ASN A 326 11.79 -5.12 4.78
C ASN A 326 10.69 -5.23 5.86
N SER A 327 9.68 -4.33 5.79
CA SER A 327 8.59 -4.30 6.77
C SER A 327 7.76 -5.58 6.75
N ASP A 328 7.75 -6.33 5.66
CA ASP A 328 7.01 -7.58 5.51
C ASP A 328 7.35 -8.61 6.61
N LEU A 329 8.61 -8.69 7.02
CA LEU A 329 9.04 -9.57 8.12
C LEU A 329 8.43 -9.21 9.46
N PHE A 330 8.11 -7.93 9.69
CA PHE A 330 7.63 -7.41 10.96
C PHE A 330 6.14 -7.05 10.93
N ALA A 331 5.73 -6.27 9.91
CA ALA A 331 4.40 -5.69 9.84
C ALA A 331 3.35 -6.61 9.21
N ASN A 332 3.76 -7.60 8.42
CA ASN A 332 2.83 -8.55 7.79
C ASN A 332 2.53 -9.77 8.66
N PHE A 333 3.11 -9.86 9.85
CA PHE A 333 2.76 -10.89 10.81
C PHE A 333 1.35 -10.65 11.36
N GLY A 334 0.56 -11.72 11.46
CA GLY A 334 -0.86 -11.62 11.74
C GLY A 334 -1.67 -11.29 10.48
N PHE A 335 -2.90 -10.80 10.66
CA PHE A 335 -3.81 -10.53 9.54
C PHE A 335 -4.75 -9.37 9.85
N ARG A 336 -4.92 -8.44 8.89
CA ARG A 336 -5.83 -7.28 8.97
C ARG A 336 -5.65 -6.46 10.27
N GLN A 337 -6.56 -6.64 11.23
CA GLN A 337 -6.62 -5.88 12.49
C GLN A 337 -6.06 -6.66 13.68
N ILE A 338 -5.43 -7.83 13.47
CA ILE A 338 -4.76 -8.59 14.52
C ILE A 338 -3.26 -8.61 14.22
N ARG A 339 -2.61 -7.47 14.45
CA ARG A 339 -1.18 -7.28 14.20
C ARG A 339 -0.42 -7.16 15.51
N PRO A 340 0.55 -8.04 15.80
CA PRO A 340 1.35 -7.98 17.03
C PRO A 340 2.30 -6.78 17.01
N PHE A 341 2.70 -6.30 15.83
CA PHE A 341 3.59 -5.18 15.63
C PHE A 341 2.99 -4.15 14.67
N PHE A 342 3.05 -2.89 15.08
CA PHE A 342 2.62 -1.74 14.29
C PHE A 342 3.54 -0.55 14.59
N SER A 343 4.51 -0.31 13.73
CA SER A 343 5.59 0.65 13.94
C SER A 343 5.10 2.08 14.23
N ARG A 344 3.94 2.51 13.70
CA ARG A 344 3.38 3.85 14.02
C ARG A 344 3.02 4.08 15.49
N ARG A 345 2.97 3.02 16.31
CA ARG A 345 2.86 3.15 17.77
C ARG A 345 4.17 3.64 18.40
N ILE A 346 5.31 3.37 17.75
CA ILE A 346 6.63 3.81 18.23
C ILE A 346 6.77 5.33 18.04
N GLY A 347 7.10 6.04 19.11
CA GLY A 347 7.23 7.50 19.10
C GLY A 347 5.91 8.25 19.29
N LEU A 348 4.84 7.57 19.80
CA LEU A 348 3.60 8.20 20.22
C LEU A 348 3.30 7.93 21.68
N ALA A 349 3.04 8.99 22.43
CA ALA A 349 2.53 8.91 23.80
C ALA A 349 1.03 8.50 23.82
N PRO A 350 0.49 8.07 24.97
CA PRO A 350 -0.93 7.75 25.12
C PRO A 350 -1.87 8.93 24.77
N ASP A 351 -1.44 10.15 25.00
CA ASP A 351 -2.14 11.41 24.65
C ASP A 351 -1.96 11.79 23.16
N ARG A 352 -1.30 10.93 22.35
CA ARG A 352 -0.97 11.12 20.93
C ARG A 352 0.06 12.21 20.66
N THR A 353 0.75 12.72 21.65
CA THR A 353 1.91 13.60 21.43
C THR A 353 3.10 12.81 20.90
N ASN A 354 3.93 13.48 20.09
CA ASN A 354 5.11 12.85 19.52
C ASN A 354 6.23 12.73 20.55
N ILE A 355 6.79 11.53 20.69
CA ILE A 355 7.99 11.25 21.47
C ILE A 355 9.15 11.03 20.48
N PRO A 356 10.24 11.82 20.55
CA PRO A 356 11.37 11.63 19.64
C PRO A 356 12.00 10.24 19.79
N ILE A 357 12.44 9.69 18.69
CA ILE A 357 13.24 8.46 18.65
C ILE A 357 14.71 8.86 18.82
N GLN A 358 15.43 8.24 19.74
CA GLN A 358 16.87 8.46 19.95
C GLN A 358 17.67 7.68 18.92
N TYR A 359 17.40 6.37 18.82
CA TYR A 359 18.05 5.48 17.87
C TYR A 359 17.14 4.35 17.45
N GLY A 360 17.47 3.78 16.30
CA GLY A 360 16.90 2.52 15.80
C GLY A 360 17.99 1.69 15.15
N LEU A 361 18.00 0.40 15.43
CA LEU A 361 18.86 -0.60 14.82
C LEU A 361 17.99 -1.71 14.26
N ARG A 362 18.27 -2.14 13.03
CA ARG A 362 17.57 -3.23 12.40
C ARG A 362 18.53 -4.10 11.61
N VAL A 363 18.55 -5.40 11.92
CA VAL A 363 19.21 -6.43 11.10
C VAL A 363 18.13 -7.20 10.38
N SER A 364 18.20 -7.29 9.06
CA SER A 364 17.19 -8.03 8.30
C SER A 364 17.77 -8.63 7.02
N GLY A 365 17.24 -9.78 6.62
CA GLY A 365 17.66 -10.43 5.39
C GLY A 365 17.52 -11.94 5.42
N LYS A 366 18.29 -12.63 4.56
CA LYS A 366 18.31 -14.10 4.46
C LYS A 366 19.58 -14.66 5.06
N TYR A 367 19.44 -15.80 5.72
CA TYR A 367 20.54 -16.66 6.14
C TYR A 367 20.40 -18.02 5.44
N GLY A 368 21.34 -18.31 4.55
CA GLY A 368 21.20 -19.45 3.62
C GLY A 368 19.99 -19.27 2.67
N ASN A 369 19.49 -20.39 2.13
CA ASN A 369 18.46 -20.38 1.10
C ASN A 369 17.02 -20.29 1.66
N ASN A 370 16.81 -20.73 2.90
CA ASN A 370 15.46 -21.02 3.42
C ASN A 370 15.06 -20.21 4.66
N LEU A 371 15.98 -19.45 5.24
CA LEU A 371 15.74 -18.75 6.50
C LEU A 371 15.82 -17.23 6.27
N ARG A 372 14.79 -16.50 6.70
CA ARG A 372 14.80 -15.03 6.82
C ARG A 372 14.82 -14.64 8.28
N LEU A 373 15.62 -13.67 8.62
CA LEU A 373 15.81 -13.14 9.98
C LEU A 373 15.53 -11.66 9.99
N GLY A 374 14.83 -11.20 11.03
CA GLY A 374 14.62 -9.80 11.36
C GLY A 374 14.85 -9.55 12.85
N LEU A 375 15.71 -8.60 13.16
CA LEU A 375 15.93 -8.07 14.50
C LEU A 375 15.76 -6.57 14.43
N MET A 376 15.04 -5.99 15.36
CA MET A 376 14.86 -4.53 15.45
C MET A 376 14.91 -4.11 16.92
N ASN A 377 15.66 -3.04 17.20
CA ASN A 377 15.63 -2.37 18.50
C ASN A 377 15.52 -0.87 18.29
N VAL A 378 14.59 -0.22 18.98
CA VAL A 378 14.33 1.23 18.89
C VAL A 378 14.15 1.77 20.29
N SER A 379 14.75 2.92 20.57
CA SER A 379 14.60 3.65 21.83
C SER A 379 14.04 5.04 21.60
N THR A 380 13.10 5.45 22.45
CA THR A 380 12.56 6.81 22.46
C THR A 380 13.14 7.66 23.58
N GLU A 381 13.04 8.97 23.49
CA GLU A 381 13.42 9.88 24.58
C GLU A 381 12.40 9.83 25.72
N ALA A 382 12.87 10.15 26.94
CA ALA A 382 11.97 10.51 28.03
C ALA A 382 11.51 11.96 27.84
N ARG A 383 10.25 12.26 28.12
CA ARG A 383 9.70 13.61 27.97
C ARG A 383 9.11 14.13 29.27
N GLY A 384 9.46 15.36 29.61
CA GLY A 384 9.03 16.03 30.85
C GLY A 384 9.61 15.39 32.12
N LEU A 385 9.61 16.10 33.24
CA LEU A 385 10.05 15.59 34.55
C LEU A 385 9.11 14.47 35.02
N GLY A 386 9.30 13.25 34.47
CA GLY A 386 8.61 12.03 34.87
C GLY A 386 7.26 11.75 34.19
N SER A 387 6.80 12.55 33.21
CA SER A 387 5.50 12.37 32.58
C SER A 387 5.48 11.27 31.50
N VAL A 388 6.57 11.06 30.78
CA VAL A 388 6.73 9.97 29.79
C VAL A 388 8.12 9.37 29.95
N SER A 389 8.19 8.10 30.34
CA SER A 389 9.45 7.36 30.46
C SER A 389 10.01 7.02 29.08
N ASN A 390 11.33 6.85 29.00
CA ASN A 390 11.98 6.23 27.87
C ASN A 390 11.41 4.81 27.64
N ILE A 391 11.06 4.49 26.40
CA ILE A 391 10.55 3.16 26.04
C ILE A 391 11.55 2.52 25.08
N ASN A 392 11.97 1.30 25.41
CA ASN A 392 12.74 0.44 24.52
C ASN A 392 11.83 -0.58 23.86
N TYR A 393 11.93 -0.67 22.54
CA TYR A 393 11.17 -1.60 21.71
C TYR A 393 12.11 -2.59 21.06
N SER A 394 11.85 -3.87 21.23
CA SER A 394 12.62 -4.96 20.61
C SER A 394 11.71 -5.87 19.82
N VAL A 395 12.05 -6.15 18.59
CA VAL A 395 11.30 -7.08 17.73
C VAL A 395 12.24 -8.12 17.15
N PHE A 396 11.88 -9.38 17.33
CA PHE A 396 12.52 -10.52 16.68
C PHE A 396 11.52 -11.14 15.71
N ALA A 397 11.93 -11.43 14.49
CA ALA A 397 11.14 -12.13 13.50
C ALA A 397 12.00 -13.19 12.78
N LEU A 398 11.45 -14.37 12.59
CA LEU A 398 12.07 -15.47 11.90
C LEU A 398 11.05 -16.06 10.92
N GLN A 399 11.47 -16.33 9.69
CA GLN A 399 10.63 -16.95 8.69
C GLN A 399 11.43 -18.06 7.98
N LYS A 400 10.94 -19.29 8.07
CA LYS A 400 11.56 -20.44 7.44
C LYS A 400 10.69 -20.95 6.29
N LYS A 401 11.27 -21.04 5.09
CA LYS A 401 10.62 -21.66 3.94
C LYS A 401 10.37 -23.13 4.24
N VAL A 402 9.15 -23.58 4.01
CA VAL A 402 8.71 -24.98 4.08
C VAL A 402 7.89 -25.26 2.83
N LEU A 403 7.87 -26.51 2.39
CA LEU A 403 7.30 -26.85 1.10
C LEU A 403 7.97 -26.04 -0.04
N GLU A 404 7.35 -25.94 -1.23
CA GLU A 404 7.97 -25.24 -2.36
C GLU A 404 7.79 -23.71 -2.29
N ALA A 405 6.63 -23.22 -1.82
CA ALA A 405 6.30 -21.79 -1.81
C ALA A 405 5.69 -21.30 -0.48
N SER A 406 5.62 -22.14 0.55
CA SER A 406 5.06 -21.83 1.87
C SER A 406 6.15 -21.49 2.89
N ASN A 407 5.77 -20.92 4.02
CA ASN A 407 6.72 -20.66 5.11
C ASN A 407 6.06 -20.71 6.50
N ILE A 408 6.89 -20.94 7.52
CA ILE A 408 6.54 -20.81 8.93
C ILE A 408 7.24 -19.59 9.48
N GLY A 409 6.51 -18.71 10.17
CA GLY A 409 6.98 -17.51 10.83
C GLY A 409 6.93 -17.61 12.36
N LEU A 410 7.91 -16.99 13.02
CA LEU A 410 7.92 -16.73 14.46
C LEU A 410 8.13 -15.23 14.66
N ILE A 411 7.45 -14.64 15.63
CA ILE A 411 7.65 -13.24 16.03
C ILE A 411 7.66 -13.12 17.57
N ALA A 412 8.52 -12.26 18.08
CA ALA A 412 8.50 -11.75 19.43
C ALA A 412 8.58 -10.23 19.40
N VAL A 413 7.61 -9.57 19.98
CA VAL A 413 7.56 -8.10 20.11
C VAL A 413 7.59 -7.79 21.59
N HIS A 414 8.58 -7.05 22.02
CA HIS A 414 8.77 -6.66 23.41
C HIS A 414 8.93 -5.16 23.53
N ASP A 415 8.25 -4.55 24.47
CA ASP A 415 8.48 -3.18 24.88
C ASP A 415 8.56 -3.07 26.38
N GLU A 416 9.45 -2.23 26.85
CA GLU A 416 9.68 -1.97 28.27
C GLU A 416 9.88 -0.47 28.51
N ARG A 417 9.17 0.06 29.51
CA ARG A 417 9.39 1.43 30.00
C ARG A 417 10.56 1.42 30.99
N LEU A 418 11.54 2.25 30.68
CA LEU A 418 12.75 2.36 31.49
C LEU A 418 12.62 3.51 32.51
N GLY A 419 13.17 3.32 33.72
CA GLY A 419 13.21 4.35 34.77
C GLY A 419 11.96 4.43 35.66
N GLY A 420 11.02 3.51 35.55
CA GLY A 420 9.88 3.37 36.47
C GLY A 420 10.27 2.62 37.76
N LYS A 421 9.51 2.85 38.86
CA LYS A 421 9.67 2.08 40.12
C LYS A 421 9.24 0.62 39.98
N GLU A 422 8.25 0.35 39.13
CA GLU A 422 7.74 -0.98 38.83
C GLU A 422 8.10 -1.34 37.37
N ARG A 423 8.29 -2.64 37.13
CA ARG A 423 8.57 -3.16 35.81
C ARG A 423 7.30 -3.11 34.95
N ASP A 424 7.29 -2.24 33.94
CA ASP A 424 6.19 -2.10 32.97
C ASP A 424 6.66 -2.57 31.59
N PHE A 425 6.27 -3.78 31.22
CA PHE A 425 6.58 -4.36 29.92
C PHE A 425 5.34 -4.99 29.28
N ASN A 426 5.41 -5.15 27.95
CA ASN A 426 4.48 -5.96 27.17
C ASN A 426 5.27 -6.81 26.18
N THR A 427 5.00 -8.10 26.16
CA THR A 427 5.60 -9.03 25.20
C THR A 427 4.50 -9.74 24.44
N VAL A 428 4.59 -9.78 23.12
CA VAL A 428 3.72 -10.60 22.27
C VAL A 428 4.59 -11.62 21.54
N LEU A 429 4.27 -12.90 21.75
CA LEU A 429 4.87 -14.01 21.01
C LEU A 429 3.86 -14.53 20.01
N GLY A 430 4.31 -14.86 18.81
CA GLY A 430 3.43 -15.38 17.76
C GLY A 430 4.13 -16.40 16.88
N THR A 431 3.35 -17.34 16.37
CA THR A 431 3.74 -18.21 15.26
C THR A 431 2.70 -18.15 14.18
N GLU A 432 3.12 -18.25 12.92
CA GLU A 432 2.23 -18.28 11.76
C GLU A 432 2.72 -19.30 10.72
N PHE A 433 1.76 -19.84 9.98
CA PHE A 433 1.99 -20.62 8.78
C PHE A 433 1.39 -19.85 7.59
N ASN A 434 2.22 -19.52 6.63
CA ASN A 434 1.81 -18.89 5.37
C ASN A 434 1.82 -19.95 4.27
N LEU A 435 0.62 -20.29 3.79
CA LEU A 435 0.39 -21.25 2.72
C LEU A 435 0.42 -20.52 1.38
N LEU A 436 1.17 -21.07 0.44
CA LEU A 436 1.10 -20.70 -0.96
C LEU A 436 1.40 -21.95 -1.81
N THR A 437 0.50 -22.28 -2.73
CA THR A 437 0.73 -23.36 -3.70
C THR A 437 1.63 -22.87 -4.84
N THR A 438 2.30 -23.78 -5.51
CA THR A 438 3.24 -23.48 -6.62
C THR A 438 2.56 -22.82 -7.80
N ASP A 439 1.27 -23.08 -8.01
CA ASP A 439 0.42 -22.46 -9.03
C ASP A 439 -0.26 -21.16 -8.54
N ASN A 440 0.04 -20.71 -7.31
CA ASN A 440 -0.56 -19.55 -6.64
C ASN A 440 -2.11 -19.55 -6.55
N ARG A 441 -2.78 -20.68 -6.80
CA ARG A 441 -4.24 -20.76 -6.72
C ARG A 441 -4.76 -20.76 -5.29
N LEU A 442 -4.04 -21.42 -4.38
CA LEU A 442 -4.40 -21.45 -2.97
C LEU A 442 -3.36 -20.70 -2.16
N ALA A 443 -3.80 -19.63 -1.52
CA ALA A 443 -3.01 -18.85 -0.58
C ALA A 443 -3.73 -18.82 0.77
N GLY A 444 -2.96 -18.74 1.87
CA GLY A 444 -3.57 -18.67 3.18
C GLY A 444 -2.59 -18.35 4.29
N LYS A 445 -3.14 -18.14 5.48
CA LYS A 445 -2.38 -17.88 6.68
C LYS A 445 -3.14 -18.45 7.88
N ALA A 446 -2.43 -19.15 8.75
CA ALA A 446 -2.92 -19.51 10.06
C ALA A 446 -1.93 -19.02 11.12
N PHE A 447 -2.39 -18.39 12.19
CA PHE A 447 -1.51 -17.93 13.25
C PHE A 447 -2.14 -18.07 14.64
N ILE A 448 -1.27 -18.12 15.64
CA ILE A 448 -1.58 -17.96 17.04
C ILE A 448 -0.60 -16.97 17.69
N GLN A 449 -1.12 -16.12 18.56
CA GLN A 449 -0.36 -15.09 19.27
C GLN A 449 -0.72 -15.11 20.75
N LYS A 450 0.26 -14.81 21.60
CA LYS A 450 0.14 -14.74 23.06
C LYS A 450 0.74 -13.44 23.57
N SER A 451 -0.02 -12.69 24.37
CA SER A 451 0.51 -11.53 25.12
C SER A 451 0.92 -11.93 26.54
N ILE A 452 1.98 -11.29 27.03
CA ILE A 452 2.54 -11.46 28.37
C ILE A 452 2.84 -10.08 28.93
N TYR A 453 2.26 -9.73 30.07
CA TYR A 453 2.48 -8.46 30.75
C TYR A 453 2.22 -8.61 32.25
N PRO A 454 2.67 -7.71 33.14
CA PRO A 454 2.47 -7.80 34.57
C PRO A 454 0.99 -7.97 34.96
N GLY A 455 0.70 -8.89 35.84
CA GLY A 455 -0.66 -9.19 36.31
C GLY A 455 -1.51 -10.07 35.39
N LEU A 456 -1.01 -10.50 34.23
CA LEU A 456 -1.74 -11.41 33.34
C LEU A 456 -1.56 -12.87 33.77
N ASN A 457 -2.67 -13.60 33.95
CA ASN A 457 -2.65 -15.05 34.13
C ASN A 457 -2.13 -15.74 32.85
N ALA A 458 -1.23 -16.73 33.03
CA ALA A 458 -0.56 -17.45 31.94
C ALA A 458 -1.51 -18.08 30.89
N ASN A 459 -2.71 -18.50 31.31
CA ASN A 459 -3.69 -19.16 30.43
C ASN A 459 -4.61 -18.17 29.67
N ARG A 460 -4.40 -16.86 29.79
CA ARG A 460 -5.24 -15.84 29.15
C ARG A 460 -4.40 -14.97 28.20
N GLY A 461 -5.03 -14.14 27.38
CA GLY A 461 -4.37 -13.17 26.51
C GLY A 461 -3.81 -13.78 25.23
N PHE A 462 -4.63 -14.47 24.46
CA PHE A 462 -4.24 -15.02 23.15
C PHE A 462 -5.19 -14.59 22.04
N ALA A 463 -4.71 -14.67 20.82
CA ALA A 463 -5.45 -14.44 19.59
C ALA A 463 -5.02 -15.47 18.55
N HIS A 464 -5.95 -15.90 17.70
CA HIS A 464 -5.66 -16.74 16.54
C HIS A 464 -6.58 -16.42 15.38
N ALA A 465 -6.11 -16.72 14.18
CA ALA A 465 -6.93 -16.63 12.98
C ALA A 465 -6.47 -17.63 11.92
N THR A 466 -7.39 -17.94 10.99
CA THR A 466 -7.09 -18.71 9.78
C THR A 466 -7.78 -18.02 8.60
N TRP A 467 -6.99 -17.65 7.61
CA TRP A 467 -7.45 -17.09 6.36
C TRP A 467 -7.02 -18.00 5.22
N LEU A 468 -7.93 -18.28 4.30
CA LEU A 468 -7.70 -19.07 3.09
C LEU A 468 -8.34 -18.36 1.90
N MET A 469 -7.66 -18.36 0.76
CA MET A 469 -8.17 -17.85 -0.50
C MET A 469 -7.84 -18.83 -1.62
N TYR A 470 -8.86 -19.31 -2.31
CA TYR A 470 -8.76 -20.06 -3.54
C TYR A 470 -9.13 -19.15 -4.72
N LYS A 471 -8.22 -19.05 -5.69
CA LYS A 471 -8.35 -18.11 -6.80
C LYS A 471 -8.08 -18.79 -8.13
N THR A 472 -9.08 -18.74 -9.02
CA THR A 472 -8.96 -19.16 -10.41
C THR A 472 -9.31 -17.99 -11.34
N LEU A 473 -9.31 -18.21 -12.63
CA LEU A 473 -9.75 -17.19 -13.60
C LEU A 473 -11.18 -16.71 -13.31
N GLU A 474 -12.05 -17.64 -12.95
CA GLU A 474 -13.48 -17.40 -12.82
C GLU A 474 -13.98 -17.30 -11.37
N TRP A 475 -13.23 -17.84 -10.42
CA TRP A 475 -13.67 -17.92 -9.03
C TRP A 475 -12.64 -17.34 -8.07
N ASN A 476 -13.11 -16.54 -7.10
CA ASN A 476 -12.39 -16.21 -5.89
C ASN A 476 -13.24 -16.63 -4.70
N ILE A 477 -12.74 -17.57 -3.89
CA ILE A 477 -13.41 -18.06 -2.70
C ILE A 477 -12.50 -17.77 -1.51
N MET A 478 -13.02 -17.08 -0.50
CA MET A 478 -12.28 -16.75 0.70
C MET A 478 -13.02 -17.23 1.93
N TRP A 479 -12.25 -17.73 2.88
CA TRP A 479 -12.66 -18.00 4.22
C TRP A 479 -11.71 -17.35 5.21
N ASN A 480 -12.25 -16.67 6.20
CA ASN A 480 -11.48 -16.18 7.33
C ASN A 480 -12.24 -16.44 8.62
N HIS A 481 -11.51 -16.89 9.67
CA HIS A 481 -12.01 -16.89 11.02
C HIS A 481 -10.98 -16.27 11.94
N GLU A 482 -11.44 -15.55 12.97
CA GLU A 482 -10.60 -14.87 13.96
C GLU A 482 -11.19 -15.10 15.35
N TYR A 483 -10.31 -15.23 16.34
CA TYR A 483 -10.64 -15.13 17.75
C TYR A 483 -9.64 -14.24 18.45
N VAL A 484 -10.13 -13.32 19.26
CA VAL A 484 -9.29 -12.46 20.12
C VAL A 484 -9.85 -12.40 21.52
N SER A 485 -9.02 -12.81 22.47
CA SER A 485 -9.36 -12.74 23.90
C SER A 485 -9.32 -11.28 24.39
N ARG A 486 -10.25 -10.90 25.26
CA ARG A 486 -10.26 -9.56 25.92
C ARG A 486 -8.98 -9.24 26.69
N MET A 487 -8.25 -10.25 27.11
CA MET A 487 -6.97 -10.10 27.81
C MET A 487 -5.78 -10.06 26.85
N PHE A 488 -6.00 -10.22 25.54
CA PHE A 488 -4.94 -10.05 24.55
C PHE A 488 -4.61 -8.57 24.43
N ASN A 489 -3.33 -8.24 24.64
CA ASN A 489 -2.84 -6.88 24.58
C ASN A 489 -1.57 -6.82 23.74
N ALA A 490 -1.66 -6.31 22.53
CA ALA A 490 -0.53 -6.00 21.69
C ALA A 490 -0.29 -4.47 21.77
N ARG A 491 0.42 -4.02 22.80
CA ARG A 491 0.64 -2.58 23.09
C ARG A 491 1.30 -1.85 21.91
N ASN A 492 2.24 -2.52 21.23
CA ASN A 492 2.87 -2.03 20.01
C ASN A 492 2.25 -2.59 18.73
N GLY A 493 1.08 -3.18 18.84
CA GLY A 493 0.34 -3.75 17.75
C GLY A 493 -0.88 -2.92 17.34
N PHE A 494 -1.71 -3.52 16.50
CA PHE A 494 -2.99 -2.94 16.10
C PHE A 494 -4.10 -3.99 16.22
N VAL A 495 -4.89 -3.89 17.31
CA VAL A 495 -6.03 -4.79 17.61
C VAL A 495 -7.19 -3.94 18.15
N PRO A 496 -7.84 -3.13 17.31
CA PRO A 496 -8.73 -2.06 17.78
C PRO A 496 -10.05 -2.55 18.38
N ARG A 497 -10.50 -3.79 18.08
CA ARG A 497 -11.85 -4.26 18.46
C ARG A 497 -11.96 -4.79 19.87
N VAL A 498 -10.86 -5.07 20.55
CA VAL A 498 -10.86 -5.50 21.96
C VAL A 498 -11.26 -4.35 22.88
N ASP A 499 -10.79 -3.14 22.57
CA ASP A 499 -11.01 -1.96 23.38
C ASP A 499 -12.26 -1.21 22.92
N ASN A 500 -13.30 -1.15 23.80
CA ASN A 500 -14.57 -0.49 23.55
C ASN A 500 -14.76 0.61 24.57
N TYR A 501 -14.87 1.86 24.12
CA TYR A 501 -15.10 3.01 25.02
C TYR A 501 -16.56 3.10 25.42
N ASP A 502 -16.81 3.15 26.74
CA ASP A 502 -18.12 3.44 27.34
C ASP A 502 -18.19 4.94 27.70
N PRO A 503 -18.87 5.76 26.91
CA PRO A 503 -18.94 7.20 27.17
C PRO A 503 -19.75 7.54 28.43
N SER A 504 -20.66 6.69 28.88
CA SER A 504 -21.45 6.88 30.09
C SER A 504 -20.61 6.75 31.36
N LYS A 505 -19.54 5.98 31.32
CA LYS A 505 -18.64 5.71 32.46
C LYS A 505 -17.23 6.30 32.28
N GLY A 506 -16.93 6.85 31.09
CA GLY A 506 -15.58 7.35 30.76
C GLY A 506 -14.51 6.27 30.80
N LYS A 507 -14.85 4.99 30.53
CA LYS A 507 -13.96 3.85 30.68
C LYS A 507 -13.90 2.99 29.42
N VAL A 508 -12.74 2.37 29.20
CA VAL A 508 -12.56 1.33 28.17
C VAL A 508 -12.97 -0.02 28.74
N VAL A 509 -13.86 -0.69 28.07
CA VAL A 509 -14.31 -2.06 28.37
C VAL A 509 -13.71 -3.02 27.34
N LYS A 510 -13.12 -4.11 27.78
CA LYS A 510 -12.48 -5.10 26.92
C LYS A 510 -13.37 -6.31 26.72
N TRP A 511 -13.55 -6.73 25.46
CA TRP A 511 -14.37 -7.90 25.11
C TRP A 511 -13.64 -8.87 24.24
N ASP A 512 -13.94 -10.17 24.44
CA ASP A 512 -13.55 -11.23 23.52
C ASP A 512 -14.42 -11.15 22.27
N TYR A 513 -13.88 -11.54 21.13
CA TYR A 513 -14.70 -11.69 19.93
C TYR A 513 -14.26 -12.84 19.05
N TRP A 514 -15.23 -13.43 18.36
CA TRP A 514 -15.05 -14.27 17.19
C TRP A 514 -15.43 -13.48 15.94
N ARG A 515 -14.83 -13.81 14.83
CA ARG A 515 -15.21 -13.31 13.51
C ARG A 515 -15.22 -14.46 12.52
N LEU A 516 -16.27 -14.50 11.69
CA LEU A 516 -16.38 -15.35 10.53
C LEU A 516 -16.54 -14.48 9.29
N GLU A 517 -15.78 -14.79 8.22
CA GLU A 517 -15.76 -13.94 7.02
C GLU A 517 -15.65 -14.79 5.75
N PRO A 518 -16.75 -15.38 5.27
CA PRO A 518 -16.81 -16.02 3.95
C PRO A 518 -17.01 -15.01 2.82
N MET A 519 -16.43 -15.30 1.63
CA MET A 519 -16.65 -14.59 0.39
C MET A 519 -16.66 -15.57 -0.78
N ILE A 520 -17.58 -15.38 -1.72
CA ILE A 520 -17.59 -16.08 -2.99
C ILE A 520 -17.79 -15.04 -4.09
N LYS A 521 -16.83 -14.99 -5.02
CA LYS A 521 -16.90 -14.14 -6.21
C LYS A 521 -16.84 -14.98 -7.48
N ARG A 522 -17.78 -14.77 -8.39
CA ARG A 522 -17.78 -15.33 -9.74
C ARG A 522 -17.48 -14.23 -10.75
N ILE A 523 -16.61 -14.52 -11.73
CA ILE A 523 -16.19 -13.62 -12.79
C ILE A 523 -16.52 -14.24 -14.13
N PHE A 524 -17.14 -13.47 -15.01
CA PHE A 524 -17.49 -13.84 -16.38
C PHE A 524 -16.71 -12.94 -17.34
N TYR A 525 -16.25 -13.52 -18.45
CA TYR A 525 -15.50 -12.83 -19.48
C TYR A 525 -16.23 -12.91 -20.82
N PRO A 526 -17.18 -11.98 -21.10
CA PRO A 526 -17.88 -11.96 -22.36
C PRO A 526 -16.94 -11.70 -23.56
N THR A 527 -17.21 -12.37 -24.68
CA THR A 527 -16.45 -12.20 -25.91
C THR A 527 -17.00 -11.04 -26.74
N ASN A 528 -16.92 -9.81 -26.25
CA ASN A 528 -17.33 -8.63 -27.00
C ASN A 528 -16.29 -7.51 -26.87
N GLN A 529 -16.37 -6.53 -27.78
CA GLN A 529 -15.39 -5.45 -27.87
C GLN A 529 -15.53 -4.35 -26.79
N TYR A 530 -16.58 -4.39 -25.96
CA TYR A 530 -16.89 -3.33 -24.99
C TYR A 530 -16.64 -3.76 -23.56
N ILE A 531 -17.03 -4.98 -23.20
CA ILE A 531 -17.00 -5.50 -21.83
C ILE A 531 -15.77 -6.38 -21.64
N ASN A 532 -14.96 -6.07 -20.62
CA ASN A 532 -13.83 -6.90 -20.23
C ASN A 532 -14.25 -8.06 -19.34
N ASN A 533 -15.00 -7.76 -18.27
CA ASN A 533 -15.55 -8.78 -17.39
C ASN A 533 -16.77 -8.26 -16.62
N VAL A 534 -17.58 -9.20 -16.16
CA VAL A 534 -18.68 -8.97 -15.22
C VAL A 534 -18.45 -9.85 -14.01
N SER A 535 -18.59 -9.33 -12.81
CA SER A 535 -18.40 -10.12 -11.60
C SER A 535 -19.51 -9.92 -10.58
N PHE A 536 -19.74 -10.97 -9.80
CA PHE A 536 -20.68 -10.99 -8.68
C PHE A 536 -20.00 -11.51 -7.46
N ASP A 537 -20.15 -10.80 -6.36
CA ASP A 537 -19.45 -11.02 -5.10
C ASP A 537 -20.47 -11.07 -3.97
N LEU A 538 -20.57 -12.21 -3.29
CA LEU A 538 -21.32 -12.39 -2.06
C LEU A 538 -20.30 -12.43 -0.92
N TYR A 539 -20.37 -11.46 -0.03
CA TYR A 539 -19.47 -11.29 1.09
C TYR A 539 -20.25 -11.16 2.39
N ASN A 540 -19.77 -11.82 3.43
CA ASN A 540 -20.25 -11.63 4.80
C ASN A 540 -19.06 -11.43 5.76
N SER A 541 -19.25 -10.64 6.80
CA SER A 541 -18.34 -10.48 7.93
C SER A 541 -19.16 -10.36 9.20
N SER A 542 -19.17 -11.40 10.00
CA SER A 542 -19.98 -11.50 11.23
C SER A 542 -19.09 -11.63 12.45
N TYR A 543 -19.38 -10.82 13.48
CA TYR A 543 -18.71 -10.85 14.77
C TYR A 543 -19.65 -11.40 15.84
N TYR A 544 -19.08 -12.16 16.73
CA TYR A 544 -19.78 -12.80 17.85
C TYR A 544 -19.01 -12.54 19.14
N ASP A 545 -19.72 -12.52 20.26
CA ASP A 545 -19.10 -12.55 21.58
C ASP A 545 -18.62 -13.96 21.98
N SER A 546 -18.10 -14.11 23.20
CA SER A 546 -17.64 -15.41 23.72
C SER A 546 -18.74 -16.48 23.86
N ALA A 547 -19.99 -16.06 23.91
CA ALA A 547 -21.18 -16.94 23.96
C ALA A 547 -21.79 -17.20 22.58
N TRP A 548 -21.09 -16.84 21.48
CA TRP A 548 -21.56 -16.95 20.09
C TRP A 548 -22.82 -16.12 19.79
N VAL A 549 -23.08 -15.04 20.58
CA VAL A 549 -24.15 -14.13 20.29
C VAL A 549 -23.65 -13.11 19.26
N PRO A 550 -24.36 -12.90 18.12
CA PRO A 550 -23.94 -11.95 17.11
C PRO A 550 -23.93 -10.51 17.67
N THR A 551 -22.81 -9.82 17.46
CA THR A 551 -22.61 -8.43 17.88
C THR A 551 -22.68 -7.48 16.71
N GLU A 552 -22.07 -7.88 15.57
CA GLU A 552 -22.09 -7.12 14.33
C GLU A 552 -22.11 -8.10 13.15
N SER A 553 -22.82 -7.74 12.10
CA SER A 553 -22.74 -8.46 10.81
C SER A 553 -22.85 -7.46 9.66
N TYR A 554 -22.03 -7.67 8.64
CA TYR A 554 -22.09 -6.96 7.38
C TYR A 554 -22.18 -7.96 6.25
N THR A 555 -23.29 -7.99 5.54
CA THR A 555 -23.51 -8.83 4.36
C THR A 555 -23.72 -7.96 3.16
N ASN A 556 -23.06 -8.25 2.05
CA ASN A 556 -23.30 -7.53 0.80
C ASN A 556 -23.32 -8.47 -0.41
N LEU A 557 -24.06 -8.01 -1.41
CA LEU A 557 -24.05 -8.55 -2.76
C LEU A 557 -23.59 -7.41 -3.69
N LYS A 558 -22.43 -7.59 -4.34
CA LYS A 558 -21.87 -6.64 -5.30
C LYS A 558 -21.92 -7.21 -6.70
N SER A 559 -22.39 -6.41 -7.65
CA SER A 559 -22.26 -6.61 -9.08
C SER A 559 -21.30 -5.57 -9.63
N GLU A 560 -20.36 -5.97 -10.48
CA GLU A 560 -19.37 -5.06 -11.07
C GLU A 560 -19.19 -5.37 -12.56
N LEU A 561 -19.31 -4.32 -13.36
CA LEU A 561 -19.13 -4.32 -14.82
C LEU A 561 -17.85 -3.53 -15.15
N ASN A 562 -16.86 -4.19 -15.74
CA ASN A 562 -15.62 -3.60 -16.18
C ASN A 562 -15.59 -3.56 -17.71
N PHE A 563 -15.39 -2.37 -18.27
CA PHE A 563 -15.29 -2.15 -19.71
C PHE A 563 -13.86 -2.30 -20.21
N GLN A 564 -13.69 -2.58 -21.51
CA GLN A 564 -12.37 -2.68 -22.15
C GLN A 564 -11.55 -1.40 -22.05
N ASN A 565 -12.19 -0.25 -21.96
CA ASN A 565 -11.55 1.06 -21.83
C ASN A 565 -11.19 1.44 -20.37
N SER A 566 -11.23 0.50 -19.42
CA SER A 566 -11.03 0.69 -17.97
C SER A 566 -12.11 1.50 -17.24
N THR A 567 -13.22 1.87 -17.88
CA THR A 567 -14.41 2.35 -17.17
C THR A 567 -15.00 1.22 -16.34
N SER A 568 -15.51 1.50 -15.16
CA SER A 568 -16.22 0.51 -14.35
C SER A 568 -17.48 1.07 -13.72
N ILE A 569 -18.47 0.22 -13.56
CA ILE A 569 -19.72 0.51 -12.85
C ILE A 569 -19.96 -0.62 -11.86
N SER A 570 -20.30 -0.30 -10.62
CA SER A 570 -20.69 -1.31 -9.65
C SER A 570 -21.89 -0.89 -8.84
N VAL A 571 -22.71 -1.87 -8.49
CA VAL A 571 -23.85 -1.75 -7.59
C VAL A 571 -23.65 -2.74 -6.44
N LEU A 572 -23.76 -2.27 -5.23
CA LEU A 572 -23.61 -3.04 -4.01
C LEU A 572 -24.82 -2.83 -3.12
N ALA A 573 -25.56 -3.90 -2.88
CA ALA A 573 -26.62 -3.92 -1.88
C ALA A 573 -26.07 -4.51 -0.58
N TYR A 574 -26.39 -3.91 0.57
CA TYR A 574 -25.87 -4.38 1.84
C TYR A 574 -26.91 -4.41 2.94
N HIS A 575 -26.67 -5.29 3.89
CA HIS A 575 -27.32 -5.36 5.18
C HIS A 575 -26.26 -5.29 6.29
N GLN A 576 -26.51 -4.47 7.30
CA GLN A 576 -25.70 -4.36 8.49
C GLN A 576 -26.55 -4.63 9.73
N TYR A 577 -26.05 -5.47 10.61
CA TYR A 577 -26.62 -5.74 11.92
C TYR A 577 -25.66 -5.25 12.99
N PHE A 578 -26.16 -4.48 13.95
CA PHE A 578 -25.40 -4.05 15.13
C PHE A 578 -26.20 -4.33 16.41
N ARG A 579 -25.54 -4.94 17.36
CA ARG A 579 -26.00 -5.02 18.74
C ARG A 579 -25.07 -4.18 19.60
N LEU A 580 -25.53 -2.99 19.97
CA LEU A 580 -24.79 -2.02 20.75
C LEU A 580 -24.96 -2.34 22.25
N PHE A 581 -23.97 -3.01 22.84
CA PHE A 581 -23.94 -3.30 24.28
C PHE A 581 -23.53 -2.10 25.13
N LEU A 582 -22.79 -1.15 24.53
CA LEU A 582 -22.40 0.10 25.14
C LEU A 582 -23.04 1.26 24.39
N PRO A 583 -23.31 2.38 25.09
CA PRO A 583 -23.78 3.60 24.46
C PRO A 583 -22.81 4.06 23.37
N PHE A 584 -23.34 4.42 22.22
CA PHE A 584 -22.54 4.83 21.05
C PHE A 584 -23.16 6.04 20.36
N ALA A 585 -22.35 7.04 20.05
CA ALA A 585 -22.73 8.18 19.24
C ALA A 585 -21.77 8.27 18.04
N PRO A 586 -22.20 7.83 16.83
CA PRO A 586 -21.37 7.90 15.62
C PRO A 586 -21.13 9.34 15.15
N VAL A 587 -22.03 10.24 15.54
CA VAL A 587 -22.01 11.68 15.33
C VAL A 587 -22.59 12.35 16.57
N ASN A 588 -22.48 13.66 16.71
CA ASN A 588 -23.20 14.39 17.75
C ASN A 588 -24.69 14.28 17.48
N LEU A 589 -25.36 13.37 18.18
CA LEU A 589 -26.80 13.18 18.03
C LEU A 589 -27.54 14.40 18.58
N PRO A 590 -28.65 14.81 17.94
CA PRO A 590 -29.51 15.85 18.48
C PRO A 590 -29.95 15.53 19.92
N GLY A 591 -29.87 16.50 20.83
CA GLY A 591 -30.14 16.28 22.24
C GLY A 591 -29.05 15.58 23.06
N GLY A 592 -27.86 15.30 22.47
CA GLY A 592 -26.71 14.68 23.18
C GLY A 592 -26.93 13.23 23.59
N GLY A 593 -27.85 12.51 22.95
CA GLY A 593 -28.18 11.12 23.24
C GLY A 593 -27.15 10.09 22.71
N PHE A 594 -27.29 8.87 23.20
CA PHE A 594 -26.51 7.72 22.75
C PHE A 594 -27.43 6.64 22.18
N LEU A 595 -26.93 5.92 21.16
CA LEU A 595 -27.59 4.75 20.61
C LEU A 595 -27.26 3.51 21.44
N THR A 596 -28.24 2.65 21.66
CA THR A 596 -28.11 1.34 22.32
C THR A 596 -29.03 0.33 21.62
N GLY A 597 -28.89 -0.95 21.94
CA GLY A 597 -29.78 -2.00 21.45
C GLY A 597 -29.43 -2.56 20.08
N ILE A 598 -30.43 -3.09 19.40
CA ILE A 598 -30.27 -3.80 18.11
C ILE A 598 -30.71 -2.90 16.97
N HIS A 599 -29.85 -2.78 15.96
CA HIS A 599 -30.11 -2.00 14.76
C HIS A 599 -29.85 -2.84 13.50
N ASN A 600 -30.79 -2.81 12.58
CA ASN A 600 -30.67 -3.39 11.26
C ASN A 600 -30.66 -2.25 10.22
N MET A 601 -29.63 -2.22 9.41
CA MET A 601 -29.46 -1.19 8.39
C MET A 601 -29.35 -1.82 7.02
N TYR A 602 -29.99 -1.24 6.04
CA TYR A 602 -29.97 -1.68 4.65
C TYR A 602 -29.61 -0.52 3.75
N GLY A 603 -28.87 -0.78 2.70
CA GLY A 603 -28.55 0.28 1.77
C GLY A 603 -28.06 -0.25 0.43
N VAL A 604 -27.93 0.69 -0.49
CA VAL A 604 -27.41 0.47 -1.83
C VAL A 604 -26.37 1.52 -2.13
N LYS A 605 -25.23 1.05 -2.60
CA LYS A 605 -24.13 1.89 -3.07
C LYS A 605 -23.90 1.65 -4.56
N THR A 606 -23.98 2.70 -5.36
CA THR A 606 -23.59 2.71 -6.77
C THR A 606 -22.27 3.44 -6.91
N SER A 607 -21.33 2.87 -7.68
CA SER A 607 -20.03 3.51 -7.95
C SER A 607 -19.73 3.48 -9.44
N VAL A 608 -19.12 4.56 -9.93
CA VAL A 608 -18.70 4.72 -11.32
C VAL A 608 -17.26 5.23 -11.33
N SER A 609 -16.43 4.66 -12.21
CA SER A 609 -15.09 5.15 -12.46
C SER A 609 -14.88 5.30 -13.97
N SER A 610 -14.45 6.48 -14.39
CA SER A 610 -14.18 6.76 -15.80
C SER A 610 -12.85 6.14 -16.26
N ASN A 611 -12.61 6.21 -17.58
CA ASN A 611 -11.35 5.77 -18.17
C ASN A 611 -10.15 6.55 -17.60
N ASN A 612 -9.31 5.87 -16.83
CA ASN A 612 -8.13 6.45 -16.15
C ASN A 612 -6.97 6.83 -17.09
N ARG A 613 -7.07 6.51 -18.38
CA ARG A 613 -6.07 6.88 -19.41
C ARG A 613 -6.33 8.25 -20.00
N LYS A 614 -7.53 8.80 -19.82
CA LYS A 614 -7.87 10.16 -20.26
C LYS A 614 -7.19 11.20 -19.38
N PRO A 615 -6.90 12.40 -19.92
CA PRO A 615 -6.34 13.49 -19.10
C PRO A 615 -7.21 13.88 -17.92
N LEU A 616 -8.52 13.96 -18.12
CA LEU A 616 -9.51 14.16 -17.07
C LEU A 616 -10.10 12.81 -16.67
N THR A 617 -10.02 12.48 -15.40
CA THR A 617 -10.60 11.25 -14.81
C THR A 617 -11.58 11.62 -13.72
N LEU A 618 -12.70 10.91 -13.69
CA LEU A 618 -13.78 11.10 -12.74
C LEU A 618 -14.10 9.75 -12.10
N SER A 619 -14.19 9.72 -10.79
CA SER A 619 -14.80 8.59 -10.09
C SER A 619 -15.74 9.11 -9.00
N GLY A 620 -16.74 8.31 -8.67
CA GLY A 620 -17.67 8.70 -7.64
C GLY A 620 -18.52 7.55 -7.18
N SER A 621 -19.15 7.75 -6.04
CA SER A 621 -20.16 6.82 -5.54
C SER A 621 -21.29 7.56 -4.83
N PHE A 622 -22.46 6.97 -4.91
CA PHE A 622 -23.62 7.36 -4.16
C PHE A 622 -24.08 6.17 -3.30
N ASP A 623 -24.12 6.35 -1.99
CA ASP A 623 -24.55 5.36 -1.01
C ASP A 623 -25.77 5.90 -0.27
N MET A 624 -26.89 5.17 -0.33
CA MET A 624 -28.12 5.52 0.36
C MET A 624 -28.68 4.34 1.13
N GLY A 625 -29.18 4.61 2.31
CA GLY A 625 -29.77 3.56 3.14
C GLY A 625 -30.19 4.02 4.51
N SER A 626 -30.71 3.09 5.31
CA SER A 626 -30.94 3.33 6.72
C SER A 626 -29.63 3.44 7.51
N TYR A 627 -29.62 4.23 8.56
CA TYR A 627 -28.46 4.44 9.43
C TYR A 627 -28.92 4.57 10.88
N PHE A 628 -28.77 3.49 11.63
CA PHE A 628 -29.32 3.35 13.00
C PHE A 628 -30.81 3.73 13.08
N ILE A 629 -31.12 4.87 13.70
CA ILE A 629 -32.50 5.40 13.87
C ILE A 629 -32.91 6.35 12.75
N GLY A 630 -32.05 6.58 11.75
CA GLY A 630 -32.28 7.52 10.66
C GLY A 630 -31.94 6.96 9.28
N ASN A 631 -31.72 7.86 8.34
CA ASN A 631 -31.31 7.55 6.97
C ASN A 631 -30.03 8.30 6.64
N LYS A 632 -29.16 7.64 5.86
CA LYS A 632 -27.88 8.19 5.37
C LYS A 632 -27.91 8.32 3.86
N GLN A 633 -27.38 9.44 3.39
CA GLN A 633 -26.96 9.64 2.01
C GLN A 633 -25.50 10.06 2.00
N GLU A 634 -24.67 9.40 1.21
CA GLU A 634 -23.26 9.69 1.11
C GLU A 634 -22.86 9.83 -0.35
N TYR A 635 -22.28 10.96 -0.68
CA TYR A 635 -21.74 11.27 -2.00
C TYR A 635 -20.22 11.33 -1.91
N LEU A 636 -19.56 10.61 -2.79
CA LEU A 636 -18.11 10.66 -2.96
C LEU A 636 -17.84 11.02 -4.41
N ALA A 637 -16.97 11.99 -4.63
CA ALA A 637 -16.51 12.39 -5.94
C ALA A 637 -14.99 12.62 -5.91
N ASP A 638 -14.29 11.96 -6.83
CA ASP A 638 -12.88 12.18 -7.07
C ASP A 638 -12.70 12.68 -8.51
N VAL A 639 -11.98 13.78 -8.65
CA VAL A 639 -11.64 14.39 -9.94
C VAL A 639 -10.14 14.45 -10.03
N SER A 640 -9.58 14.02 -11.13
CA SER A 640 -8.14 14.18 -11.37
C SER A 640 -7.91 14.68 -12.79
N TRP A 641 -7.03 15.64 -12.91
CA TRP A 641 -6.70 16.26 -14.20
C TRP A 641 -5.19 16.29 -14.41
N ARG A 642 -4.73 15.50 -15.37
CA ARG A 642 -3.39 15.59 -15.92
C ARG A 642 -3.40 16.72 -16.94
N VAL A 643 -2.84 17.86 -16.57
CA VAL A 643 -2.76 19.03 -17.46
C VAL A 643 -1.83 18.67 -18.62
N PRO A 644 -2.31 18.75 -19.89
CA PRO A 644 -1.48 18.45 -21.05
C PRO A 644 -0.24 19.33 -21.07
N GLY A 645 0.92 18.72 -21.30
CA GLY A 645 2.17 19.46 -21.40
C GLY A 645 2.23 20.37 -22.62
N MET A 646 2.97 21.45 -22.52
CA MET A 646 3.27 22.36 -23.63
C MET A 646 4.55 21.90 -24.35
N GLY A 647 4.69 22.29 -25.64
CA GLY A 647 5.84 21.99 -26.50
C GLY A 647 5.72 20.65 -27.24
N SER A 648 6.72 20.36 -28.07
CA SER A 648 6.73 19.20 -28.97
C SER A 648 6.64 17.85 -28.25
N ARG A 649 7.23 17.71 -27.06
CA ARG A 649 7.22 16.47 -26.27
C ARG A 649 5.97 16.30 -25.39
N ARG A 650 5.12 17.32 -25.25
CA ARG A 650 3.88 17.30 -24.44
C ARG A 650 4.03 16.70 -23.05
N ILE A 651 5.17 16.96 -22.37
CA ILE A 651 5.49 16.39 -21.07
C ILE A 651 4.51 16.93 -20.02
N PRO A 652 3.71 16.10 -19.34
CA PRO A 652 2.80 16.55 -18.29
C PRO A 652 3.60 16.90 -17.02
N ARG A 653 3.51 18.14 -16.58
CA ARG A 653 4.20 18.63 -15.39
C ARG A 653 3.28 18.90 -14.22
N LEU A 654 2.01 19.17 -14.50
CA LEU A 654 1.01 19.51 -13.49
C LEU A 654 -0.09 18.44 -13.44
N TYR A 655 -0.27 17.88 -12.26
CA TYR A 655 -1.36 16.96 -11.95
C TYR A 655 -2.19 17.53 -10.80
N LEU A 656 -3.46 17.75 -11.05
CA LEU A 656 -4.43 18.25 -10.09
C LEU A 656 -5.34 17.13 -9.68
N SER A 657 -5.64 17.01 -8.40
CA SER A 657 -6.66 16.09 -7.92
C SER A 657 -7.49 16.73 -6.81
N GLY A 658 -8.78 16.41 -6.81
CA GLY A 658 -9.73 16.82 -5.78
C GLY A 658 -10.57 15.66 -5.35
N ASN A 659 -10.85 15.57 -4.06
CA ASN A 659 -11.80 14.62 -3.51
C ASN A 659 -12.83 15.35 -2.65
N LEU A 660 -14.08 14.96 -2.81
CA LEU A 660 -15.21 15.42 -2.01
C LEU A 660 -15.92 14.21 -1.43
N ARG A 661 -16.18 14.23 -0.13
CA ARG A 661 -17.06 13.31 0.54
C ARG A 661 -18.08 14.11 1.32
N HIS A 662 -19.35 14.03 0.93
CA HIS A 662 -20.48 14.66 1.62
C HIS A 662 -21.36 13.57 2.19
N ILE A 663 -21.61 13.63 3.49
CA ILE A 663 -22.48 12.70 4.20
C ILE A 663 -23.61 13.49 4.83
N ASN A 664 -24.84 13.11 4.52
CA ASN A 664 -26.07 13.66 5.09
C ASN A 664 -26.79 12.56 5.85
N ILE A 665 -26.99 12.73 7.16
CA ILE A 665 -27.69 11.79 8.04
C ILE A 665 -28.93 12.51 8.58
N ASN A 666 -30.10 12.00 8.23
CA ASN A 666 -31.38 12.53 8.66
C ASN A 666 -31.98 11.62 9.73
N PHE A 667 -32.19 12.15 10.94
CA PHE A 667 -32.79 11.49 12.10
C PHE A 667 -34.27 11.83 12.29
N GLY A 668 -34.96 12.27 11.23
CA GLY A 668 -36.37 12.71 11.31
C GLY A 668 -36.51 13.98 12.11
N ASP A 669 -37.49 13.99 13.05
CA ASP A 669 -37.76 15.14 13.91
C ASP A 669 -36.58 15.52 14.81
N SER A 670 -35.61 14.60 15.00
CA SER A 670 -34.39 14.86 15.77
C SER A 670 -33.35 15.66 15.00
N GLY A 671 -33.57 15.97 13.73
CA GLY A 671 -32.71 16.84 12.92
C GLY A 671 -31.79 16.13 11.94
N THR A 672 -30.95 16.91 11.26
CA THR A 672 -30.03 16.46 10.21
C THR A 672 -28.59 16.78 10.60
N TYR A 673 -27.68 15.84 10.35
CA TYR A 673 -26.26 15.99 10.56
C TYR A 673 -25.49 15.86 9.24
N GLN A 674 -24.62 16.83 8.96
CA GLN A 674 -23.85 16.88 7.72
C GLN A 674 -22.34 16.82 8.02
N ILE A 675 -21.60 16.09 7.20
CA ILE A 675 -20.16 15.99 7.26
C ILE A 675 -19.60 16.23 5.87
N ASP A 676 -18.69 17.19 5.76
CA ASP A 676 -17.93 17.46 4.55
C ASP A 676 -16.45 17.13 4.79
N LEU A 677 -15.87 16.37 3.88
CA LEU A 677 -14.44 16.15 3.77
C LEU A 677 -14.03 16.54 2.35
N ILE A 678 -13.18 17.56 2.24
CA ILE A 678 -12.69 18.07 0.96
C ILE A 678 -11.18 18.02 0.97
N GLY A 679 -10.59 17.53 -0.09
CA GLY A 679 -9.15 17.53 -0.32
C GLY A 679 -8.83 18.05 -1.72
N LEU A 680 -7.89 18.99 -1.84
CA LEU A 680 -7.40 19.49 -3.11
C LEU A 680 -5.87 19.34 -3.14
N LYS A 681 -5.35 18.69 -4.16
CA LYS A 681 -3.92 18.44 -4.31
C LYS A 681 -3.43 18.91 -5.67
N ALA A 682 -2.27 19.55 -5.66
CA ALA A 682 -1.55 19.96 -6.87
C ALA A 682 -0.12 19.39 -6.80
N ASP A 683 0.25 18.57 -7.77
CA ASP A 683 1.60 18.02 -7.94
C ASP A 683 2.23 18.67 -9.17
N TYR A 684 3.25 19.51 -8.98
CA TYR A 684 4.01 20.11 -10.06
C TYR A 684 5.43 19.53 -10.13
N SER A 685 5.78 18.92 -11.26
CA SER A 685 7.10 18.35 -11.52
C SER A 685 7.90 19.32 -12.41
N PHE A 686 8.92 19.97 -11.84
CA PHE A 686 9.87 20.77 -12.63
C PHE A 686 10.74 19.85 -13.50
N SER A 687 11.14 18.71 -12.92
CA SER A 687 11.93 17.66 -13.56
C SER A 687 11.65 16.31 -12.88
N THR A 688 12.36 15.26 -13.27
CA THR A 688 12.35 13.95 -12.58
C THR A 688 12.99 13.98 -11.19
N THR A 689 13.65 15.10 -10.82
CA THR A 689 14.35 15.27 -9.55
C THR A 689 13.81 16.42 -8.69
N THR A 690 12.91 17.27 -9.22
CA THR A 690 12.44 18.46 -8.51
C THR A 690 10.94 18.58 -8.58
N TYR A 691 10.26 18.68 -7.44
CA TYR A 691 8.81 18.69 -7.31
C TYR A 691 8.32 19.73 -6.29
N LEU A 692 7.11 20.23 -6.55
CA LEU A 692 6.33 21.02 -5.60
C LEU A 692 4.96 20.38 -5.45
N ILE A 693 4.58 20.05 -4.23
CA ILE A 693 3.31 19.42 -3.89
C ILE A 693 2.57 20.33 -2.93
N GLY A 694 1.36 20.74 -3.28
CA GLY A 694 0.44 21.46 -2.43
C GLY A 694 -0.76 20.56 -2.10
N TYR A 695 -1.15 20.49 -0.83
CA TYR A 695 -2.32 19.74 -0.37
C TYR A 695 -3.11 20.55 0.63
N TRP A 696 -4.34 20.87 0.30
CA TRP A 696 -5.32 21.52 1.18
C TRP A 696 -6.41 20.51 1.55
N GLN A 697 -6.79 20.44 2.83
CA GLN A 697 -7.82 19.55 3.34
C GLN A 697 -8.75 20.27 4.31
N LEU A 698 -10.05 19.98 4.20
CA LEU A 698 -11.10 20.39 5.13
C LEU A 698 -11.82 19.16 5.66
N ASN A 699 -11.89 19.01 6.98
CA ASN A 699 -12.66 17.97 7.66
C ASN A 699 -13.66 18.63 8.62
N ALA A 700 -14.92 18.68 8.20
CA ALA A 700 -15.97 19.29 8.99
C ALA A 700 -16.32 18.48 10.26
N GLN A 701 -16.14 17.14 10.25
CA GLN A 701 -16.37 16.28 11.43
C GLN A 701 -15.45 16.66 12.58
N ASN A 702 -14.16 16.83 12.29
CA ASN A 702 -13.16 17.18 13.29
C ASN A 702 -12.97 18.69 13.43
N LYS A 703 -13.71 19.49 12.66
CA LYS A 703 -13.59 20.95 12.60
C LYS A 703 -12.14 21.42 12.33
N LEU A 704 -11.47 20.73 11.43
CA LEU A 704 -10.05 20.95 11.09
C LEU A 704 -9.90 21.31 9.61
N MET A 705 -9.08 22.30 9.33
CA MET A 705 -8.59 22.64 8.01
C MET A 705 -7.06 22.68 8.02
N ASN A 706 -6.41 22.15 7.00
CA ASN A 706 -4.97 22.21 6.89
C ASN A 706 -4.49 22.49 5.47
N VAL A 707 -3.31 23.09 5.39
CA VAL A 707 -2.52 23.24 4.17
C VAL A 707 -1.14 22.63 4.42
N ASN A 708 -0.66 21.84 3.47
CA ASN A 708 0.69 21.35 3.43
C ASN A 708 1.31 21.66 2.07
N ILE A 709 2.45 22.32 2.05
CA ILE A 709 3.22 22.62 0.83
C ILE A 709 4.61 22.02 1.01
N ARG A 710 5.00 21.15 0.08
CA ARG A 710 6.27 20.44 0.12
C ARG A 710 7.03 20.69 -1.18
N PHE A 711 8.22 21.24 -1.06
CA PHE A 711 9.22 21.30 -2.12
C PHE A 711 10.27 20.21 -1.85
N GLN A 712 10.66 19.47 -2.91
CA GLN A 712 11.72 18.48 -2.87
C GLN A 712 12.65 18.69 -4.05
N TRP A 713 13.93 18.71 -3.77
CA TRP A 713 14.97 18.72 -4.78
C TRP A 713 16.00 17.63 -4.51
N ARG A 714 16.04 16.63 -5.40
CA ARG A 714 17.03 15.55 -5.41
C ARG A 714 18.24 16.02 -6.22
N TYR A 715 19.20 16.64 -5.56
CA TYR A 715 20.38 17.20 -6.20
C TYR A 715 21.43 16.16 -6.59
N ARG A 716 21.38 14.93 -6.01
CA ARG A 716 22.11 13.72 -6.39
C ARG A 716 21.20 12.50 -6.15
N PRO A 717 21.50 11.33 -6.75
CA PRO A 717 20.75 10.12 -6.44
C PRO A 717 20.63 9.92 -4.92
N MET A 718 19.40 9.78 -4.43
CA MET A 718 19.03 9.59 -3.01
C MET A 718 19.45 10.71 -2.05
N SER A 719 20.00 11.84 -2.54
CA SER A 719 20.36 13.01 -1.73
C SER A 719 19.37 14.12 -1.99
N ASP A 720 18.62 14.50 -0.97
CA ASP A 720 17.45 15.35 -1.11
C ASP A 720 17.52 16.60 -0.20
N ILE A 721 16.99 17.72 -0.70
CA ILE A 721 16.59 18.87 0.09
C ILE A 721 15.07 18.90 0.13
N PHE A 722 14.52 19.02 1.33
CA PHE A 722 13.09 19.18 1.58
C PHE A 722 12.83 20.52 2.25
N ILE A 723 11.79 21.21 1.77
CA ILE A 723 11.20 22.38 2.45
C ILE A 723 9.71 22.07 2.58
N VAL A 724 9.23 21.97 3.83
CA VAL A 724 7.83 21.60 4.10
C VAL A 724 7.21 22.67 4.98
N PHE A 725 6.17 23.31 4.44
CA PHE A 725 5.30 24.24 5.17
C PHE A 725 3.99 23.58 5.48
N ALA A 726 3.55 23.63 6.74
CA ALA A 726 2.25 23.18 7.17
C ALA A 726 1.57 24.22 8.02
N GLN A 727 0.26 24.43 7.82
CA GLN A 727 -0.57 25.30 8.66
C GLN A 727 -1.92 24.65 8.90
N ASN A 728 -2.36 24.73 10.15
CA ASN A 728 -3.63 24.19 10.62
C ASN A 728 -4.54 25.30 11.15
N TRP A 729 -5.81 25.10 10.96
CA TRP A 729 -6.88 25.91 11.55
C TRP A 729 -7.90 24.98 12.20
N ASP A 730 -8.50 25.41 13.29
CA ASP A 730 -9.62 24.73 13.92
C ASP A 730 -10.74 25.71 14.31
N ARG A 731 -11.92 25.16 14.53
CA ARG A 731 -13.06 25.95 15.06
C ARG A 731 -13.18 25.85 16.59
N THR A 732 -12.30 25.11 17.25
CA THR A 732 -12.36 24.86 18.69
C THR A 732 -11.53 25.86 19.49
N SER A 733 -10.50 26.45 18.87
CA SER A 733 -9.61 27.44 19.49
C SER A 733 -10.29 28.76 19.85
N LEU A 734 -11.54 28.98 19.38
CA LEU A 734 -12.32 30.20 19.64
C LEU A 734 -13.39 30.05 20.75
N MET A 735 -13.25 29.07 21.66
CA MET A 735 -14.16 28.89 22.80
C MET A 735 -14.28 30.12 23.73
N LEU A 736 -13.41 31.15 23.58
CA LEU A 736 -13.52 32.42 24.29
C LEU A 736 -14.52 33.43 23.66
N LYS A 737 -15.07 33.12 22.46
CA LYS A 737 -16.14 33.92 21.82
C LYS A 737 -17.14 33.01 21.12
N PRO A 738 -18.24 32.63 21.79
CA PRO A 738 -19.18 31.62 21.28
C PRO A 738 -19.97 32.00 20.00
N GLN A 739 -19.81 33.20 19.46
CA GLN A 739 -20.65 33.72 18.36
C GLN A 739 -19.92 33.88 17.00
N SER A 740 -18.64 33.53 16.86
CA SER A 740 -17.97 33.63 15.56
C SER A 740 -17.75 32.27 14.95
N GLU A 741 -18.38 32.00 13.80
CA GLU A 741 -18.16 30.81 12.95
C GLU A 741 -16.79 30.84 12.21
N THR A 742 -15.84 31.65 12.66
CA THR A 742 -14.55 31.83 11.99
C THR A 742 -13.54 30.74 12.36
N TRP A 743 -12.71 30.35 11.38
CA TRP A 743 -11.60 29.45 11.58
C TRP A 743 -10.49 30.13 12.38
N GLY A 744 -10.12 29.54 13.54
CA GLY A 744 -8.99 29.99 14.35
C GLY A 744 -7.69 29.36 13.93
N PHE A 745 -6.58 30.06 14.15
CA PHE A 745 -5.23 29.52 13.92
C PHE A 745 -4.94 28.40 14.96
N ALA A 746 -4.56 27.22 14.49
CA ALA A 746 -4.29 26.04 15.32
C ALA A 746 -2.82 25.57 15.26
N GLY A 747 -1.97 26.29 14.56
CA GLY A 747 -0.54 26.04 14.48
C GLY A 747 0.01 26.06 13.07
N ARG A 748 1.31 26.37 12.97
CA ARG A 748 2.08 26.29 11.71
C ARG A 748 3.47 25.77 11.95
N SER A 749 4.04 25.16 10.92
CA SER A 749 5.44 24.73 10.94
C SER A 749 6.11 24.94 9.59
N LEU A 750 7.40 25.23 9.63
CA LEU A 750 8.27 25.22 8.47
C LEU A 750 9.47 24.33 8.80
N ALA A 751 9.58 23.23 8.09
CA ALA A 751 10.69 22.29 8.22
C ALA A 751 11.59 22.39 7.00
N VAL A 752 12.90 22.49 7.22
CA VAL A 752 13.93 22.39 6.19
C VAL A 752 14.84 21.22 6.56
N LYS A 753 15.02 20.28 5.63
CA LYS A 753 15.90 19.12 5.82
C LYS A 753 16.80 18.95 4.62
N MET A 754 18.08 18.70 4.86
CA MET A 754 19.06 18.32 3.84
C MET A 754 19.69 16.99 4.23
N ALA A 755 19.66 16.03 3.33
CA ALA A 755 20.25 14.71 3.48
C ALA A 755 21.27 14.46 2.36
N TYR A 756 22.38 13.84 2.69
CA TYR A 756 23.41 13.46 1.73
C TYR A 756 23.70 11.96 1.81
N TRP A 757 23.65 11.30 0.69
CA TRP A 757 23.88 9.87 0.55
C TRP A 757 25.30 9.61 0.00
N PHE A 758 26.17 8.95 0.85
CA PHE A 758 27.54 8.57 0.49
C PHE A 758 27.59 7.16 -0.10
#